data_423dded8f0c947598b5963434581039c
#
_entry.id   423dded8f0c947598b5963434581039c
#
_cell.length_a   1.000
_cell.length_b   1.000
_cell.length_c   1.000
_cell.angle_alpha   90.00
_cell.angle_beta   90.00
_cell.angle_gamma   90.00
#
_symmetry.space_group_name_H-M   'P 1'
#
loop_
_entity.id
_entity.type
_entity.pdbx_description
1 polymer ?
#
loop_
_entity_poly.entity_id
_entity_poly.type
_entity_poly.pdbx_seq_one_letter_code
_entity_poly.pdbx_strand_id
1 'polypeptide(L)'
;MSGEKKLNDSNVLVIVLSRNYSTGLGIIRSLGSAGYTVDLIASVRKKGSSVIASCSRYVRRSCEVMTEFTQGDPGTGIIEALMGYRDSSFDTMVIFPADDYTASVVDTNRELLEKDFVIPDITGNSGLSISDVMDKSFQSRMAEEAGLDVPMEWMVSLKDDIYIPEDIIYPCFVKPLQSITGQKKEMCICRDEGQLALRLGEMKSFFEDRSVLIQEYLNIDREYDLSGVCFDQEVIIPAVIEKIRISGHERGVTMAGKLVPVSVLGDSFEKIVGMLRDLGYRGMFDMEFNLCGDRLIFNEINLRSGGPSFAYYLNGVNLPSILVKELTDGDHSGEVKKITTFGKTFVYEKVAWEDYIYSYMSRSELHKCLNEADFTLLANRDDPMPGRCFSRRIRLSAVKHRIMGLKIRNNQQNKEQTGEDMPEKDCVLVTGRNYGNILTMTRDLGQAGYDVDILRVFTKKPGRTSLLSSMKPEAYSRYVRDFQICVEDGDSMKVIAALEKMNSGKSRRLLMPVDDHLVDITDRNYDRLSRSYIIPNSGGKAGGIIRLMSKSLQKEIAAGFDIPMLKSWLIRYEDGKAIIPDDIAYPCFIKPDVSRTGTKSRMARCSCEAELEAAIGMYDLKDGQEILAEEFADIRHEYSLLGISTDSIVEALGLFQVAEGGSRERKGVALTGKMIACSYIGPVIENYLEFISSLDYTGLFDIDLIETCDGKLYFVEINFRAGASARALTASGVDLPGIFTDHVLGKRRADDSIPDAVADGGRFINEKVLMEEYARSGMTLSGVRKRVKQADIHFIRDERDQRPYRYFRRFYVIAAMMKLPYRLRDRLKRR
;
A
#
# COMPACT_ATOMS: atom_id res chain seq x y z
N MET A 1 11.35 71.98 -1.48
CA MET A 1 11.61 70.82 -2.33
C MET A 1 12.49 69.89 -1.52
N SER A 2 11.87 69.07 -0.64
CA SER A 2 12.51 68.05 0.13
C SER A 2 12.15 66.73 -0.53
N GLY A 3 13.11 66.08 -1.20
CA GLY A 3 12.95 64.77 -1.77
C GLY A 3 12.90 63.76 -0.66
N GLU A 4 11.73 63.23 -0.42
CA GLU A 4 11.56 62.02 0.35
C GLU A 4 12.24 60.86 -0.44
N LYS A 5 13.38 60.39 0.11
CA LYS A 5 13.95 59.14 -0.27
C LYS A 5 12.92 58.05 0.09
N LYS A 6 12.16 57.51 -0.89
CA LYS A 6 11.53 56.21 -0.73
C LYS A 6 12.65 55.22 -0.38
N LEU A 7 12.66 54.70 0.81
CA LEU A 7 13.46 53.54 1.15
C LEU A 7 13.14 52.46 0.12
N ASN A 8 14.10 52.16 -0.70
CA ASN A 8 14.02 51.03 -1.63
C ASN A 8 14.06 49.75 -0.78
N ASP A 9 12.97 49.04 -0.70
CA ASP A 9 12.90 47.64 -0.17
C ASP A 9 13.81 46.67 -0.95
N SER A 10 14.66 47.22 -1.83
CA SER A 10 15.43 46.49 -2.83
C SER A 10 16.69 45.81 -2.30
N ASN A 11 17.05 45.98 -1.01
CA ASN A 11 18.29 45.38 -0.48
C ASN A 11 18.05 44.32 0.62
N VAL A 12 16.82 43.83 0.74
CA VAL A 12 16.44 42.71 1.63
C VAL A 12 16.32 41.43 0.81
N LEU A 13 17.08 40.38 1.21
CA LEU A 13 16.96 39.04 0.69
C LEU A 13 16.17 38.19 1.68
N VAL A 14 15.13 37.52 1.21
CA VAL A 14 14.42 36.54 2.01
C VAL A 14 14.75 35.11 1.51
N ILE A 15 15.31 34.30 2.39
CA ILE A 15 15.67 32.90 2.09
C ILE A 15 14.59 31.99 2.67
N VAL A 16 13.75 31.45 1.80
CA VAL A 16 12.68 30.53 2.19
C VAL A 16 13.23 29.11 2.30
N LEU A 17 13.10 28.52 3.51
CA LEU A 17 13.46 27.12 3.76
C LEU A 17 12.20 26.28 3.70
N SER A 18 12.14 25.27 2.84
CA SER A 18 10.92 24.49 2.69
C SER A 18 11.16 23.03 2.33
N ARG A 19 10.55 22.14 3.09
CA ARG A 19 10.35 20.73 2.76
C ARG A 19 9.10 20.54 1.90
N ASN A 20 8.08 21.33 2.16
CA ASN A 20 6.79 21.28 1.46
C ASN A 20 6.70 22.42 0.44
N TYR A 21 6.81 22.06 -0.84
CA TYR A 21 6.79 23.03 -1.94
C TYR A 21 5.54 23.93 -1.98
N SER A 22 4.42 23.51 -1.41
CA SER A 22 3.17 24.29 -1.48
C SER A 22 3.13 25.42 -0.47
N THR A 23 3.48 25.17 0.80
CA THR A 23 3.60 26.22 1.82
C THR A 23 4.69 27.21 1.43
N GLY A 24 5.87 26.70 1.08
CA GLY A 24 6.97 27.55 0.58
C GLY A 24 6.60 28.37 -0.64
N LEU A 25 5.82 27.83 -1.59
CA LEU A 25 5.36 28.58 -2.76
C LEU A 25 4.40 29.72 -2.39
N GLY A 26 3.51 29.51 -1.42
CA GLY A 26 2.64 30.57 -0.89
C GLY A 26 3.45 31.75 -0.33
N ILE A 27 4.45 31.46 0.50
CA ILE A 27 5.37 32.45 1.07
C ILE A 27 6.16 33.18 -0.04
N ILE A 28 6.76 32.43 -0.97
CA ILE A 28 7.52 32.98 -2.10
C ILE A 28 6.69 33.98 -2.92
N ARG A 29 5.44 33.63 -3.22
CA ARG A 29 4.52 34.49 -3.97
C ARG A 29 4.15 35.75 -3.21
N SER A 30 3.83 35.58 -1.93
CA SER A 30 3.47 36.69 -1.03
C SER A 30 4.61 37.71 -0.95
N LEU A 31 5.84 37.24 -0.74
CA LEU A 31 7.03 38.11 -0.64
C LEU A 31 7.45 38.68 -1.98
N GLY A 32 7.50 37.85 -3.02
CA GLY A 32 7.91 38.32 -4.35
C GLY A 32 6.95 39.34 -4.97
N SER A 33 5.63 39.20 -4.68
CA SER A 33 4.64 40.20 -5.11
C SER A 33 4.74 41.50 -4.34
N ALA A 34 5.28 41.51 -3.14
CA ALA A 34 5.58 42.69 -2.34
C ALA A 34 6.91 43.35 -2.74
N GLY A 35 7.66 42.77 -3.67
CA GLY A 35 8.90 43.34 -4.21
C GLY A 35 10.19 42.83 -3.58
N TYR A 36 10.10 41.89 -2.62
CA TYR A 36 11.29 41.28 -2.02
C TYR A 36 12.03 40.38 -3.00
N THR A 37 13.34 40.34 -2.85
CA THR A 37 14.16 39.31 -3.51
C THR A 37 14.08 38.02 -2.73
N VAL A 38 13.70 36.91 -3.40
CA VAL A 38 13.44 35.63 -2.73
C VAL A 38 14.30 34.52 -3.30
N ASP A 39 15.00 33.81 -2.43
CA ASP A 39 15.71 32.58 -2.73
C ASP A 39 15.02 31.39 -2.03
N LEU A 40 15.20 30.18 -2.56
CA LEU A 40 14.64 28.95 -2.04
C LEU A 40 15.72 27.91 -1.73
N ILE A 41 15.79 27.47 -0.48
CA ILE A 41 16.50 26.27 -0.09
C ILE A 41 15.46 25.18 0.19
N ALA A 42 15.44 24.17 -0.67
CA ALA A 42 14.48 23.09 -0.60
C ALA A 42 15.09 21.83 0.00
N SER A 43 14.58 21.39 1.16
CA SER A 43 14.97 20.11 1.77
C SER A 43 14.22 18.98 1.10
N VAL A 44 14.91 18.00 0.51
CA VAL A 44 14.32 16.96 -0.30
C VAL A 44 14.91 15.57 0.01
N ARG A 45 14.07 14.53 -0.03
CA ARG A 45 14.51 13.12 0.03
C ARG A 45 15.05 12.61 -1.30
N LYS A 46 14.77 13.33 -2.39
CA LYS A 46 15.15 12.92 -3.74
C LYS A 46 15.39 14.14 -4.60
N LYS A 47 16.52 14.18 -5.29
CA LYS A 47 16.88 15.24 -6.23
C LYS A 47 15.80 15.47 -7.29
N GLY A 48 15.49 16.73 -7.59
CA GLY A 48 14.45 17.14 -8.52
C GLY A 48 13.02 17.14 -7.91
N SER A 49 12.87 17.06 -6.59
CA SER A 49 11.57 17.09 -5.93
C SER A 49 11.01 18.50 -5.76
N SER A 50 11.83 19.52 -5.69
CA SER A 50 11.44 20.94 -5.45
C SER A 50 10.97 21.69 -6.70
N VAL A 51 10.98 21.06 -7.88
CA VAL A 51 10.77 21.72 -9.19
C VAL A 51 9.51 22.60 -9.24
N ILE A 52 8.48 22.30 -8.45
CA ILE A 52 7.22 23.08 -8.50
C ILE A 52 7.42 24.48 -7.91
N ALA A 53 7.99 24.59 -6.71
CA ALA A 53 8.24 25.91 -6.09
C ALA A 53 9.36 26.67 -6.80
N SER A 54 10.42 26.00 -7.22
CA SER A 54 11.54 26.61 -7.91
C SER A 54 11.19 27.14 -9.32
N CYS A 55 10.06 26.73 -9.91
CA CYS A 55 9.53 27.29 -11.15
C CYS A 55 8.81 28.63 -10.96
N SER A 56 8.63 29.12 -9.76
CA SER A 56 8.00 30.43 -9.52
C SER A 56 8.85 31.55 -10.12
N ARG A 57 8.18 32.51 -10.78
CA ARG A 57 8.84 33.71 -11.31
C ARG A 57 9.50 34.60 -10.24
N TYR A 58 9.08 34.39 -9.00
CA TYR A 58 9.58 35.17 -7.85
C TYR A 58 10.82 34.56 -7.19
N VAL A 59 11.22 33.34 -7.58
CA VAL A 59 12.45 32.72 -7.10
C VAL A 59 13.61 33.21 -7.94
N ARG A 60 14.53 33.96 -7.33
CA ARG A 60 15.77 34.38 -7.95
C ARG A 60 16.74 33.20 -8.09
N ARG A 61 16.94 32.46 -7.02
CA ARG A 61 17.87 31.31 -6.93
C ARG A 61 17.25 30.22 -6.10
N SER A 62 17.47 28.97 -6.49
CA SER A 62 17.03 27.80 -5.70
C SER A 62 18.12 26.73 -5.62
N CYS A 63 18.23 26.08 -4.46
CA CYS A 63 19.05 24.89 -4.29
C CYS A 63 18.26 23.77 -3.62
N GLU A 64 18.62 22.51 -3.86
CA GLU A 64 18.09 21.35 -3.19
C GLU A 64 19.12 20.77 -2.23
N VAL A 65 18.73 20.61 -0.97
CA VAL A 65 19.52 19.96 0.07
C VAL A 65 18.92 18.58 0.32
N MET A 66 19.75 17.55 0.24
CA MET A 66 19.34 16.18 0.53
C MET A 66 19.28 15.97 2.03
N THR A 67 18.12 15.55 2.56
CA THR A 67 17.89 15.30 3.99
C THR A 67 17.11 14.01 4.19
N GLU A 68 17.37 13.30 5.28
CA GLU A 68 16.64 12.07 5.64
C GLU A 68 15.41 12.36 6.50
N PHE A 69 15.30 13.57 7.06
CA PHE A 69 14.23 14.01 7.97
C PHE A 69 14.07 13.08 9.18
N THR A 70 15.19 12.63 9.75
CA THR A 70 15.22 11.86 10.99
C THR A 70 15.24 12.78 12.20
N GLN A 71 14.74 12.28 13.34
CA GLN A 71 14.85 13.03 14.60
C GLN A 71 16.33 13.16 14.97
N GLY A 72 16.75 14.37 15.32
CA GLY A 72 18.14 14.67 15.62
C GLY A 72 19.01 14.95 14.38
N ASP A 73 18.42 15.01 13.18
CA ASP A 73 19.13 15.55 11.99
C ASP A 73 19.46 17.02 12.25
N PRO A 74 20.75 17.40 12.40
CA PRO A 74 21.14 18.77 12.71
C PRO A 74 20.92 19.74 11.55
N GLY A 75 20.40 19.26 10.41
CA GLY A 75 20.19 20.07 9.22
C GLY A 75 21.48 20.56 8.57
N THR A 76 22.59 19.84 8.73
CA THR A 76 23.93 20.25 8.29
C THR A 76 23.95 20.79 6.87
N GLY A 77 23.29 20.12 5.92
CA GLY A 77 23.25 20.60 4.53
C GLY A 77 22.45 21.89 4.35
N ILE A 78 21.45 22.17 5.20
CA ILE A 78 20.73 23.47 5.19
C ILE A 78 21.66 24.55 5.71
N ILE A 79 22.35 24.28 6.81
CA ILE A 79 23.29 25.22 7.42
C ILE A 79 24.44 25.53 6.45
N GLU A 80 25.05 24.53 5.82
CA GLU A 80 26.06 24.72 4.77
C GLU A 80 25.55 25.59 3.62
N ALA A 81 24.31 25.35 3.16
CA ALA A 81 23.71 26.15 2.11
C ALA A 81 23.49 27.60 2.55
N LEU A 82 23.06 27.84 3.81
CA LEU A 82 22.90 29.18 4.39
C LEU A 82 24.26 29.90 4.55
N MET A 83 25.28 29.21 5.02
CA MET A 83 26.63 29.81 5.15
C MET A 83 27.20 30.28 3.80
N GLY A 84 26.78 29.73 2.70
CA GLY A 84 27.12 30.20 1.34
C GLY A 84 26.56 31.59 0.98
N TYR A 85 25.75 32.21 1.85
CA TYR A 85 25.22 33.56 1.67
C TYR A 85 26.03 34.65 2.41
N ARG A 86 27.02 34.27 3.22
CA ARG A 86 27.79 35.23 4.06
C ARG A 86 28.46 36.36 3.27
N ASP A 87 28.90 36.07 2.03
CA ASP A 87 29.50 37.05 1.15
C ASP A 87 28.48 37.74 0.22
N SER A 88 27.20 37.74 0.64
CA SER A 88 26.12 38.38 -0.12
C SER A 88 26.23 39.91 -0.10
N SER A 89 25.83 40.56 -1.17
CA SER A 89 25.76 42.01 -1.28
C SER A 89 24.46 42.61 -0.71
N PHE A 90 23.62 41.82 -0.04
CA PHE A 90 22.38 42.29 0.59
C PHE A 90 22.68 42.87 1.99
N ASP A 91 22.01 43.95 2.33
CA ASP A 91 22.20 44.61 3.61
C ASP A 91 21.51 43.81 4.74
N THR A 92 20.39 43.13 4.42
CA THR A 92 19.64 42.32 5.35
C THR A 92 19.23 41.00 4.71
N MET A 93 19.45 39.91 5.41
CA MET A 93 19.05 38.55 4.99
C MET A 93 18.13 37.96 6.02
N VAL A 94 16.89 37.64 5.65
CA VAL A 94 15.87 37.07 6.50
C VAL A 94 15.72 35.58 6.16
N ILE A 95 15.82 34.71 7.17
CA ILE A 95 15.49 33.29 7.01
C ILE A 95 14.01 33.09 7.32
N PHE A 96 13.28 32.44 6.40
CA PHE A 96 11.86 32.18 6.52
C PHE A 96 11.58 30.65 6.48
N PRO A 97 11.49 29.97 7.64
CA PRO A 97 11.15 28.55 7.69
C PRO A 97 9.67 28.35 7.36
N ALA A 98 9.38 27.38 6.48
CA ALA A 98 8.03 27.13 5.97
C ALA A 98 7.39 25.84 6.51
N ASP A 99 8.08 25.10 7.34
CA ASP A 99 7.60 23.86 7.97
C ASP A 99 8.35 23.54 9.26
N ASP A 100 7.79 22.60 10.06
CA ASP A 100 8.26 22.29 11.41
C ASP A 100 9.74 21.83 11.42
N TYR A 101 10.15 21.05 10.42
CA TYR A 101 11.54 20.61 10.32
C TYR A 101 12.50 21.77 10.09
N THR A 102 12.18 22.66 9.16
CA THR A 102 13.04 23.81 8.86
C THR A 102 13.04 24.82 9.99
N ALA A 103 11.93 24.98 10.71
CA ALA A 103 11.86 25.80 11.92
C ALA A 103 12.75 25.22 13.03
N SER A 104 12.70 23.92 13.29
CA SER A 104 13.55 23.24 14.27
C SER A 104 15.03 23.34 13.93
N VAL A 105 15.42 23.18 12.63
CA VAL A 105 16.82 23.34 12.20
C VAL A 105 17.33 24.75 12.46
N VAL A 106 16.53 25.78 12.13
CA VAL A 106 16.89 27.19 12.36
C VAL A 106 17.05 27.43 13.86
N ASP A 107 16.10 26.99 14.67
CA ASP A 107 16.10 27.18 16.10
C ASP A 107 17.30 26.50 16.81
N THR A 108 17.59 25.25 16.46
CA THR A 108 18.74 24.49 16.99
C THR A 108 20.09 25.16 16.67
N ASN A 109 20.16 25.89 15.54
CA ASN A 109 21.39 26.54 15.10
C ASN A 109 21.34 28.06 15.24
N ARG A 110 20.48 28.58 16.10
CA ARG A 110 20.19 30.00 16.32
C ARG A 110 21.45 30.82 16.53
N GLU A 111 22.28 30.50 17.52
CA GLU A 111 23.49 31.23 17.87
C GLU A 111 24.48 31.40 16.70
N LEU A 112 24.46 30.47 15.77
CA LEU A 112 25.27 30.52 14.56
C LEU A 112 24.65 31.42 13.50
N LEU A 113 23.33 31.33 13.31
CA LEU A 113 22.60 31.94 12.20
C LEU A 113 22.33 33.43 12.43
N GLU A 114 21.99 33.84 13.65
CA GLU A 114 21.66 35.26 13.97
C GLU A 114 22.83 36.23 13.86
N LYS A 115 24.05 35.72 13.67
CA LYS A 115 25.22 36.56 13.34
C LYS A 115 25.15 37.18 11.94
N ASP A 116 24.47 36.54 11.02
CA ASP A 116 24.44 36.90 9.60
C ASP A 116 23.00 37.04 9.07
N PHE A 117 22.00 36.56 9.83
CA PHE A 117 20.60 36.49 9.39
C PHE A 117 19.65 36.99 10.44
N VAL A 118 18.54 37.56 10.01
CA VAL A 118 17.35 37.79 10.83
C VAL A 118 16.47 36.55 10.79
N ILE A 119 16.07 36.03 11.94
CA ILE A 119 15.32 34.79 12.09
C ILE A 119 14.13 34.98 13.03
N PRO A 120 13.05 34.16 12.93
CA PRO A 120 11.97 34.13 13.93
C PRO A 120 12.50 33.78 15.32
N ASP A 121 11.91 34.38 16.35
CA ASP A 121 12.44 34.29 17.70
C ASP A 121 11.36 34.25 18.79
N ILE A 122 11.72 33.72 19.97
CA ILE A 122 10.97 33.86 21.23
C ILE A 122 11.73 34.82 22.13
N THR A 123 11.20 36.02 22.31
CA THR A 123 11.86 37.10 23.07
C THR A 123 11.40 37.25 24.49
N GLY A 124 10.18 36.76 24.82
CA GLY A 124 9.53 37.04 26.13
C GLY A 124 9.88 36.03 27.22
N ASN A 125 10.26 34.82 26.91
CA ASN A 125 10.53 33.74 27.87
C ASN A 125 11.99 33.28 27.76
N SER A 126 12.85 33.77 28.64
CA SER A 126 14.24 33.35 28.67
C SER A 126 14.33 31.84 29.00
N GLY A 127 14.80 31.05 28.03
CA GLY A 127 15.05 29.66 28.20
C GLY A 127 14.12 28.70 27.40
N LEU A 128 13.10 29.23 26.71
CA LEU A 128 12.27 28.42 25.81
C LEU A 128 12.80 28.49 24.39
N SER A 129 12.86 27.36 23.74
CA SER A 129 13.11 27.24 22.29
C SER A 129 11.78 27.06 21.53
N ILE A 130 11.81 27.33 20.22
CA ILE A 130 10.66 27.00 19.33
C ILE A 130 10.34 25.50 19.41
N SER A 131 11.36 24.67 19.52
CA SER A 131 11.21 23.21 19.64
C SER A 131 10.52 22.79 20.94
N ASP A 132 10.74 23.51 22.06
CA ASP A 132 10.05 23.25 23.33
C ASP A 132 8.55 23.56 23.21
N VAL A 133 8.22 24.70 22.60
CA VAL A 133 6.83 25.11 22.37
C VAL A 133 6.09 24.18 21.40
N MET A 134 6.80 23.51 20.52
CA MET A 134 6.21 22.52 19.58
C MET A 134 5.94 21.16 20.22
N ASP A 135 6.27 20.94 21.49
CA ASP A 135 5.83 19.77 22.26
C ASP A 135 4.34 19.88 22.60
N LYS A 136 3.57 18.86 22.24
CA LYS A 136 2.09 18.89 22.37
C LYS A 136 1.61 18.97 23.83
N SER A 137 2.33 18.36 24.75
CA SER A 137 1.98 18.42 26.18
C SER A 137 2.27 19.80 26.76
N PHE A 138 3.32 20.48 26.27
CA PHE A 138 3.59 21.86 26.61
C PHE A 138 2.50 22.79 26.06
N GLN A 139 2.11 22.58 24.80
CA GLN A 139 1.05 23.37 24.15
C GLN A 139 -0.28 23.29 24.86
N SER A 140 -0.72 22.08 25.28
CA SER A 140 -1.96 21.88 26.00
C SER A 140 -1.93 22.63 27.33
N ARG A 141 -0.84 22.55 28.12
CA ARG A 141 -0.71 23.28 29.38
C ARG A 141 -0.73 24.80 29.17
N MET A 142 0.01 25.32 28.20
CA MET A 142 0.03 26.73 27.86
C MET A 142 -1.36 27.23 27.43
N ALA A 143 -2.11 26.45 26.69
CA ALA A 143 -3.47 26.78 26.28
C ALA A 143 -4.45 26.76 27.49
N GLU A 144 -4.33 25.77 28.38
CA GLU A 144 -5.12 25.66 29.61
C GLU A 144 -4.84 26.83 30.59
N GLU A 145 -3.56 27.19 30.77
CA GLU A 145 -3.15 28.34 31.57
C GLU A 145 -3.70 29.66 31.00
N ALA A 146 -3.83 29.79 29.70
CA ALA A 146 -4.49 30.91 29.03
C ALA A 146 -6.02 30.87 29.13
N GLY A 147 -6.59 29.82 29.71
CA GLY A 147 -8.03 29.60 29.89
C GLY A 147 -8.75 29.14 28.63
N LEU A 148 -8.03 28.55 27.65
CA LEU A 148 -8.63 27.86 26.52
C LEU A 148 -9.08 26.44 26.91
N ASP A 149 -10.14 25.94 26.28
CA ASP A 149 -10.54 24.56 26.45
C ASP A 149 -9.54 23.65 25.73
N VAL A 150 -9.04 22.61 26.39
CA VAL A 150 -8.18 21.57 25.85
C VAL A 150 -8.85 20.20 25.99
N PRO A 151 -8.53 19.20 25.18
CA PRO A 151 -9.03 17.84 25.39
C PRO A 151 -8.40 17.26 26.67
N MET A 152 -9.11 16.35 27.35
CA MET A 152 -8.49 15.58 28.44
C MET A 152 -7.36 14.72 27.86
N GLU A 153 -6.23 14.67 28.57
CA GLU A 153 -5.00 14.07 28.09
C GLU A 153 -4.35 13.17 29.14
N TRP A 154 -3.82 12.06 28.68
CA TRP A 154 -3.00 11.13 29.46
C TRP A 154 -1.70 10.84 28.74
N MET A 155 -0.60 10.97 29.45
CA MET A 155 0.73 10.65 28.91
C MET A 155 1.13 9.25 29.35
N VAL A 156 1.44 8.36 28.41
CA VAL A 156 1.86 6.99 28.68
C VAL A 156 3.26 6.76 28.17
N SER A 157 4.17 6.36 29.09
CA SER A 157 5.54 5.97 28.72
C SER A 157 5.54 4.57 28.09
N LEU A 158 6.28 4.42 26.99
CA LEU A 158 6.51 3.14 26.32
C LEU A 158 7.84 2.49 26.74
N LYS A 159 8.59 3.12 27.65
CA LYS A 159 9.96 2.71 28.00
C LYS A 159 10.02 1.40 28.80
N ASP A 160 9.19 1.30 29.83
CA ASP A 160 9.14 0.15 30.74
C ASP A 160 7.84 -0.64 30.57
N ASP A 161 7.36 -1.31 31.60
CA ASP A 161 6.03 -1.90 31.56
C ASP A 161 5.00 -0.80 31.36
N ILE A 162 4.15 -0.96 30.35
CA ILE A 162 3.18 0.06 29.97
C ILE A 162 2.09 0.11 31.04
N TYR A 163 2.04 1.20 31.77
CA TYR A 163 0.95 1.48 32.71
C TYR A 163 -0.12 2.31 32.01
N ILE A 164 -1.33 1.76 31.96
CA ILE A 164 -2.51 2.44 31.41
C ILE A 164 -3.28 3.05 32.59
N PRO A 165 -3.45 4.41 32.64
CA PRO A 165 -4.26 5.04 33.66
C PRO A 165 -5.70 4.51 33.68
N GLU A 166 -6.25 4.29 34.90
CA GLU A 166 -7.60 3.75 35.08
C GLU A 166 -8.73 4.73 34.71
N ASP A 167 -8.41 6.02 34.68
CA ASP A 167 -9.34 7.13 34.43
C ASP A 167 -9.48 7.49 32.94
N ILE A 168 -8.86 6.72 32.03
CA ILE A 168 -9.00 6.95 30.59
C ILE A 168 -10.46 6.77 30.14
N ILE A 169 -10.95 7.77 29.43
CA ILE A 169 -12.28 7.77 28.86
C ILE A 169 -12.25 7.14 27.46
N TYR A 170 -13.11 6.18 27.22
CA TYR A 170 -13.25 5.52 25.91
C TYR A 170 -14.52 5.97 25.17
N PRO A 171 -14.47 6.12 23.83
CA PRO A 171 -13.28 5.94 23.00
C PRO A 171 -12.23 7.02 23.25
N CYS A 172 -10.94 6.67 23.09
CA CYS A 172 -9.82 7.59 23.20
C CYS A 172 -9.02 7.64 21.89
N PHE A 173 -8.22 8.70 21.72
CA PHE A 173 -7.39 8.93 20.56
C PHE A 173 -5.91 8.91 20.94
N VAL A 174 -5.13 8.03 20.33
CA VAL A 174 -3.69 7.89 20.59
C VAL A 174 -2.89 8.61 19.53
N LYS A 175 -1.94 9.47 19.92
CA LYS A 175 -1.05 10.21 19.01
C LYS A 175 0.38 10.29 19.56
N PRO A 176 1.41 10.35 18.70
CA PRO A 176 2.78 10.61 19.12
C PRO A 176 2.93 12.04 19.62
N LEU A 177 3.79 12.29 20.62
CA LEU A 177 4.02 13.61 21.21
C LEU A 177 4.57 14.63 20.21
N GLN A 178 5.41 14.22 19.27
CA GLN A 178 6.06 15.15 18.33
C GLN A 178 5.63 14.91 16.88
N SER A 179 5.34 16.00 16.18
CA SER A 179 4.91 15.99 14.76
C SER A 179 6.06 15.86 13.75
N ILE A 180 7.32 16.05 14.18
CA ILE A 180 8.51 16.17 13.31
C ILE A 180 8.79 14.91 12.49
N THR A 181 8.46 13.73 13.00
CA THR A 181 8.82 12.43 12.41
C THR A 181 7.85 11.89 11.36
N GLY A 182 6.81 12.62 11.01
CA GLY A 182 5.92 12.29 9.86
C GLY A 182 5.02 11.07 10.04
N GLN A 183 4.74 10.66 11.26
CA GLN A 183 4.04 9.40 11.56
C GLN A 183 2.53 9.60 11.86
N LYS A 184 1.86 10.51 11.16
CA LYS A 184 0.38 10.61 11.21
C LYS A 184 -0.35 9.28 10.92
N LYS A 185 0.34 8.28 10.38
CA LYS A 185 -0.20 6.92 10.15
C LYS A 185 -0.40 6.10 11.42
N GLU A 186 0.18 6.55 12.53
CA GLU A 186 0.16 5.83 13.80
C GLU A 186 -0.90 6.34 14.77
N MET A 187 -1.57 7.42 14.42
CA MET A 187 -2.74 7.91 15.15
C MET A 187 -3.92 6.96 15.00
N CYS A 188 -4.54 6.57 16.09
CA CYS A 188 -5.69 5.66 16.08
C CYS A 188 -6.70 5.96 17.18
N ILE A 189 -7.93 5.54 16.96
CA ILE A 189 -9.00 5.54 17.94
C ILE A 189 -9.00 4.17 18.63
N CYS A 190 -8.98 4.15 19.95
CA CYS A 190 -9.14 2.97 20.77
C CYS A 190 -10.48 3.04 21.50
N ARG A 191 -11.32 2.02 21.34
CA ARG A 191 -12.70 2.02 21.86
C ARG A 191 -12.82 1.43 23.25
N ASP A 192 -11.78 0.69 23.68
CA ASP A 192 -11.69 0.02 24.96
C ASP A 192 -10.24 -0.15 25.39
N GLU A 193 -10.03 -0.54 26.64
CA GLU A 193 -8.70 -0.75 27.22
C GLU A 193 -7.90 -1.83 26.47
N GLY A 194 -8.55 -2.91 26.04
CA GLY A 194 -7.88 -4.00 25.31
C GLY A 194 -7.29 -3.51 23.99
N GLN A 195 -8.02 -2.68 23.23
CA GLN A 195 -7.52 -2.06 22.00
C GLN A 195 -6.39 -1.08 22.27
N LEU A 196 -6.50 -0.31 23.36
CA LEU A 196 -5.46 0.62 23.77
C LEU A 196 -4.18 -0.11 24.16
N ALA A 197 -4.26 -1.12 25.02
CA ALA A 197 -3.12 -1.94 25.45
C ALA A 197 -2.40 -2.58 24.24
N LEU A 198 -3.17 -3.16 23.31
CA LEU A 198 -2.63 -3.72 22.08
C LEU A 198 -1.90 -2.66 21.27
N ARG A 199 -2.49 -1.48 21.11
CA ARG A 199 -1.91 -0.40 20.30
C ARG A 199 -0.64 0.17 20.89
N LEU A 200 -0.62 0.38 22.22
CA LEU A 200 0.58 0.82 22.95
C LEU A 200 1.71 -0.22 22.83
N GLY A 201 1.39 -1.52 22.93
CA GLY A 201 2.34 -2.60 22.70
C GLY A 201 2.93 -2.62 21.29
N GLU A 202 2.11 -2.35 20.26
CA GLU A 202 2.60 -2.16 18.89
C GLU A 202 3.52 -0.94 18.77
N MET A 203 3.14 0.18 19.38
CA MET A 203 3.92 1.42 19.32
C MET A 203 5.24 1.28 20.06
N LYS A 204 5.32 0.54 21.14
CA LYS A 204 6.55 0.23 21.87
C LYS A 204 7.62 -0.38 20.94
N SER A 205 7.25 -1.26 20.02
CA SER A 205 8.20 -1.88 19.08
C SER A 205 8.86 -0.91 18.09
N PHE A 206 8.30 0.29 17.91
CA PHE A 206 8.80 1.34 17.01
C PHE A 206 9.34 2.58 17.73
N PHE A 207 9.01 2.74 19.01
CA PHE A 207 9.27 3.93 19.81
C PHE A 207 9.86 3.56 21.19
N GLU A 208 10.79 2.61 21.21
CA GLU A 208 11.53 2.27 22.44
C GLU A 208 12.01 3.56 23.11
N ASP A 209 11.77 3.88 24.29
CA ASP A 209 12.13 5.08 25.06
C ASP A 209 11.27 6.35 24.90
N ARG A 210 10.08 6.26 24.33
CA ARG A 210 9.23 7.45 24.14
C ARG A 210 7.89 7.35 24.86
N SER A 211 7.29 8.50 25.09
CA SER A 211 5.92 8.60 25.56
C SER A 211 4.97 8.89 24.40
N VAL A 212 3.73 8.46 24.55
CA VAL A 212 2.61 8.76 23.64
C VAL A 212 1.55 9.55 24.40
N LEU A 213 0.81 10.36 23.65
CA LEU A 213 -0.31 11.11 24.19
C LEU A 213 -1.61 10.38 23.85
N ILE A 214 -2.42 10.14 24.87
CA ILE A 214 -3.78 9.65 24.75
C ILE A 214 -4.70 10.84 25.03
N GLN A 215 -5.69 11.06 24.18
CA GLN A 215 -6.67 12.13 24.33
C GLN A 215 -8.08 11.56 24.32
N GLU A 216 -9.03 12.24 24.98
CA GLU A 216 -10.45 11.96 24.81
C GLU A 216 -10.83 12.03 23.33
N TYR A 217 -11.74 11.18 22.90
CA TYR A 217 -12.27 11.22 21.54
C TYR A 217 -13.32 12.31 21.42
N LEU A 218 -13.04 13.32 20.58
CA LEU A 218 -13.93 14.44 20.38
C LEU A 218 -14.92 14.18 19.25
N ASN A 219 -16.19 14.46 19.47
CA ASN A 219 -17.19 14.52 18.41
C ASN A 219 -17.16 15.91 17.77
N ILE A 220 -16.39 16.05 16.70
CA ILE A 220 -16.08 17.33 16.08
C ILE A 220 -17.17 17.73 15.09
N ASP A 221 -17.81 18.88 15.30
CA ASP A 221 -18.79 19.47 14.39
C ASP A 221 -18.12 20.28 13.28
N ARG A 222 -17.07 21.05 13.65
CA ARG A 222 -16.29 21.88 12.71
C ARG A 222 -14.83 21.93 13.14
N GLU A 223 -13.94 22.04 12.18
CA GLU A 223 -12.53 22.32 12.40
C GLU A 223 -12.19 23.72 11.89
N TYR A 224 -11.45 24.44 12.70
CA TYR A 224 -10.95 25.77 12.40
C TYR A 224 -9.43 25.77 12.36
N ASP A 225 -8.90 26.56 11.46
CA ASP A 225 -7.48 26.77 11.22
C ASP A 225 -7.25 28.28 11.13
N LEU A 226 -6.32 28.81 11.89
CA LEU A 226 -6.00 30.22 11.83
C LEU A 226 -4.49 30.44 11.75
N SER A 227 -4.05 31.27 10.84
CA SER A 227 -2.68 31.70 10.75
C SER A 227 -2.59 33.20 10.98
N GLY A 228 -1.51 33.62 11.60
CA GLY A 228 -1.23 35.01 11.88
C GLY A 228 0.25 35.32 11.95
N VAL A 229 0.56 36.52 12.34
CA VAL A 229 1.90 36.97 12.73
C VAL A 229 1.85 37.55 14.13
N CYS A 230 2.87 37.27 14.88
CA CYS A 230 3.08 37.78 16.22
C CYS A 230 4.43 38.46 16.30
N PHE A 231 4.48 39.62 16.91
CA PHE A 231 5.72 40.37 17.20
C PHE A 231 5.46 41.35 18.35
N ASP A 232 6.39 41.44 19.25
CA ASP A 232 6.31 42.25 20.46
C ASP A 232 4.91 42.24 21.15
N GLN A 233 4.18 43.37 21.06
CA GLN A 233 2.84 43.52 21.64
C GLN A 233 1.70 43.37 20.60
N GLU A 234 2.01 43.13 19.33
CA GLU A 234 1.00 43.04 18.28
C GLU A 234 0.83 41.60 17.81
N VAL A 235 -0.41 41.13 17.80
CA VAL A 235 -0.82 39.86 17.20
C VAL A 235 -1.84 40.16 16.09
N ILE A 236 -1.55 39.73 14.87
CA ILE A 236 -2.40 39.95 13.71
C ILE A 236 -3.00 38.63 13.28
N ILE A 237 -4.30 38.47 13.41
CA ILE A 237 -5.12 37.34 12.93
C ILE A 237 -6.15 37.91 11.94
N PRO A 238 -5.95 37.78 10.63
CA PRO A 238 -6.83 38.43 9.62
C PRO A 238 -8.22 37.87 9.55
N ALA A 239 -8.36 36.58 9.72
CA ALA A 239 -9.57 35.79 9.63
C ALA A 239 -9.32 34.39 10.15
N VAL A 240 -10.36 33.56 10.23
CA VAL A 240 -10.29 32.12 10.52
C VAL A 240 -10.62 31.33 9.25
N ILE A 241 -10.00 30.20 9.06
CA ILE A 241 -10.32 29.23 8.01
C ILE A 241 -11.21 28.14 8.62
N GLU A 242 -12.45 28.04 8.18
CA GLU A 242 -13.31 26.88 8.44
C GLU A 242 -12.97 25.78 7.43
N LYS A 243 -12.58 24.61 7.90
CA LYS A 243 -12.27 23.44 7.06
C LYS A 243 -13.59 22.85 6.51
N ILE A 244 -13.83 22.97 5.21
CA ILE A 244 -15.01 22.39 4.56
C ILE A 244 -14.78 20.92 4.24
N ARG A 245 -13.55 20.58 3.85
CA ARG A 245 -13.17 19.20 3.52
C ARG A 245 -11.72 18.93 3.89
N ILE A 246 -11.54 17.82 4.60
CA ILE A 246 -10.24 17.30 5.00
C ILE A 246 -9.83 16.18 4.06
N SER A 247 -8.53 15.99 3.88
CA SER A 247 -7.99 14.89 3.08
C SER A 247 -8.32 13.53 3.69
N GLY A 248 -8.84 12.63 2.88
CA GLY A 248 -8.98 11.23 3.26
C GLY A 248 -7.64 10.47 3.19
N HIS A 249 -6.67 10.96 2.42
CA HIS A 249 -5.35 10.35 2.28
C HIS A 249 -4.36 10.82 3.36
N GLU A 250 -4.30 12.12 3.58
CA GLU A 250 -3.46 12.75 4.61
C GLU A 250 -4.37 13.31 5.71
N ARG A 251 -4.68 12.52 6.72
CA ARG A 251 -5.59 12.91 7.82
C ARG A 251 -5.18 14.24 8.45
N GLY A 252 -6.16 15.10 8.73
CA GLY A 252 -5.99 16.43 9.32
C GLY A 252 -5.50 17.51 8.35
N VAL A 253 -5.22 17.19 7.07
CA VAL A 253 -4.80 18.19 6.09
C VAL A 253 -6.01 18.81 5.41
N THR A 254 -6.11 20.14 5.45
CA THR A 254 -7.19 20.91 4.82
C THR A 254 -7.14 20.78 3.29
N MET A 255 -8.18 20.20 2.70
CA MET A 255 -8.34 20.12 1.25
C MET A 255 -9.08 21.33 0.69
N ALA A 256 -10.18 21.70 1.32
CA ALA A 256 -10.98 22.86 0.96
C ALA A 256 -11.43 23.58 2.22
N GLY A 257 -11.45 24.88 2.17
CA GLY A 257 -11.86 25.72 3.29
C GLY A 257 -12.50 27.03 2.82
N LYS A 258 -13.03 27.77 3.74
CA LYS A 258 -13.53 29.14 3.52
C LYS A 258 -13.06 30.06 4.65
N LEU A 259 -12.91 31.32 4.31
CA LEU A 259 -12.58 32.34 5.28
C LEU A 259 -13.84 32.81 6.00
N VAL A 260 -13.79 32.84 7.32
CA VAL A 260 -14.84 33.31 8.22
C VAL A 260 -14.28 34.35 9.19
N PRO A 261 -15.10 35.25 9.76
CA PRO A 261 -14.61 36.29 10.66
C PRO A 261 -14.05 35.71 11.96
N VAL A 262 -13.12 36.40 12.60
CA VAL A 262 -12.53 36.03 13.88
C VAL A 262 -13.56 35.89 15.00
N SER A 263 -14.71 36.52 14.87
CA SER A 263 -15.82 36.45 15.83
C SER A 263 -16.37 35.01 16.04
N VAL A 264 -16.07 34.08 15.15
CA VAL A 264 -16.42 32.65 15.31
C VAL A 264 -15.69 32.01 16.50
N LEU A 265 -14.57 32.61 16.94
CA LEU A 265 -13.79 32.18 18.11
C LEU A 265 -14.39 32.62 19.44
N GLY A 266 -15.38 33.53 19.41
CA GLY A 266 -16.00 34.07 20.65
C GLY A 266 -14.99 34.64 21.64
N ASP A 267 -15.17 34.33 22.90
CA ASP A 267 -14.28 34.78 24.02
C ASP A 267 -12.87 34.17 23.94
N SER A 268 -12.70 33.08 23.21
CA SER A 268 -11.38 32.45 23.01
C SER A 268 -10.41 33.34 22.21
N PHE A 269 -10.93 34.32 21.43
CA PHE A 269 -10.06 35.20 20.65
C PHE A 269 -9.10 35.99 21.51
N GLU A 270 -9.58 36.66 22.57
CA GLU A 270 -8.73 37.44 23.47
C GLU A 270 -7.75 36.53 24.24
N LYS A 271 -8.17 35.34 24.63
CA LYS A 271 -7.30 34.36 25.27
C LYS A 271 -6.15 33.90 24.34
N ILE A 272 -6.44 33.67 23.08
CA ILE A 272 -5.43 33.35 22.05
C ILE A 272 -4.43 34.49 21.92
N VAL A 273 -4.91 35.71 21.80
CA VAL A 273 -4.05 36.91 21.69
C VAL A 273 -3.18 37.08 22.95
N GLY A 274 -3.76 36.89 24.14
CA GLY A 274 -3.03 36.91 25.42
C GLY A 274 -1.92 35.86 25.42
N MET A 275 -2.24 34.62 25.17
CA MET A 275 -1.31 33.49 25.13
C MET A 275 -0.11 33.73 24.20
N LEU A 276 -0.35 34.26 22.99
CA LEU A 276 0.70 34.56 22.04
C LEU A 276 1.60 35.73 22.47
N ARG A 277 1.03 36.74 23.13
CA ARG A 277 1.80 37.84 23.71
C ARG A 277 2.67 37.36 24.89
N ASP A 278 2.11 36.55 25.77
CA ASP A 278 2.83 35.98 26.91
C ASP A 278 3.99 35.10 26.49
N LEU A 279 3.82 34.38 25.36
CA LEU A 279 4.88 33.61 24.75
C LEU A 279 6.03 34.47 24.22
N GLY A 280 5.78 35.74 23.84
CA GLY A 280 6.77 36.66 23.28
C GLY A 280 7.35 36.22 21.94
N TYR A 281 6.61 35.48 21.18
CA TYR A 281 7.06 34.95 19.86
C TYR A 281 7.04 36.02 18.77
N ARG A 282 8.13 36.11 17.99
CA ARG A 282 8.23 36.95 16.79
C ARG A 282 8.30 36.10 15.55
N GLY A 283 7.18 35.92 14.88
CA GLY A 283 7.12 35.07 13.67
C GLY A 283 5.70 34.78 13.20
N MET A 284 5.59 33.92 12.21
CA MET A 284 4.30 33.37 11.78
C MET A 284 3.89 32.19 12.67
N PHE A 285 2.61 32.10 12.93
CA PHE A 285 2.03 30.97 13.64
C PHE A 285 0.81 30.42 12.89
N ASP A 286 0.43 29.19 13.23
CA ASP A 286 -0.69 28.46 12.66
C ASP A 286 -1.33 27.63 13.81
N MET A 287 -2.60 27.85 14.11
CA MET A 287 -3.31 27.21 15.22
C MET A 287 -4.52 26.48 14.72
N GLU A 288 -4.79 25.33 15.30
CA GLU A 288 -5.95 24.50 14.98
C GLU A 288 -6.90 24.39 16.18
N PHE A 289 -8.21 24.48 15.91
CA PHE A 289 -9.28 24.35 16.89
C PHE A 289 -10.37 23.42 16.39
N ASN A 290 -11.00 22.70 17.31
CA ASN A 290 -12.15 21.85 17.08
C ASN A 290 -13.37 22.43 17.77
N LEU A 291 -14.46 22.65 17.06
CA LEU A 291 -15.75 23.00 17.64
C LEU A 291 -16.53 21.71 17.93
N CYS A 292 -16.87 21.50 19.20
CA CYS A 292 -17.64 20.36 19.69
C CYS A 292 -18.86 20.87 20.50
N GLY A 293 -20.04 20.87 19.90
CA GLY A 293 -21.20 21.60 20.44
C GLY A 293 -20.89 23.08 20.55
N ASP A 294 -20.94 23.61 21.77
CA ASP A 294 -20.64 25.03 22.07
C ASP A 294 -19.19 25.25 22.56
N ARG A 295 -18.38 24.19 22.66
CA ARG A 295 -17.01 24.26 23.14
C ARG A 295 -16.03 24.39 21.98
N LEU A 296 -15.20 25.42 22.02
CA LEU A 296 -14.05 25.59 21.08
C LEU A 296 -12.80 25.04 21.75
N ILE A 297 -12.37 23.87 21.30
CA ILE A 297 -11.27 23.10 21.91
C ILE A 297 -9.99 23.35 21.11
N PHE A 298 -8.93 23.81 21.81
CA PHE A 298 -7.60 23.95 21.24
C PHE A 298 -7.01 22.57 20.86
N ASN A 299 -6.40 22.47 19.68
CA ASN A 299 -5.79 21.23 19.20
C ASN A 299 -4.26 21.31 19.15
N GLU A 300 -3.71 22.31 18.44
CA GLU A 300 -2.27 22.51 18.34
C GLU A 300 -1.92 23.93 17.84
N ILE A 301 -0.69 24.36 18.14
CA ILE A 301 -0.05 25.54 17.54
C ILE A 301 1.25 25.13 16.87
N ASN A 302 1.50 25.69 15.69
CA ASN A 302 2.74 25.53 14.96
C ASN A 302 3.38 26.90 14.76
N LEU A 303 4.65 27.06 15.17
CA LEU A 303 5.38 28.34 15.07
C LEU A 303 6.01 28.52 13.70
N ARG A 304 5.16 28.49 12.69
CA ARG A 304 5.48 28.65 11.28
C ARG A 304 4.20 28.91 10.47
N SER A 305 4.35 29.21 9.16
CA SER A 305 3.21 29.39 8.27
C SER A 305 2.38 28.11 8.11
N GLY A 306 1.07 28.23 8.15
CA GLY A 306 0.12 27.16 7.86
C GLY A 306 0.06 26.78 6.38
N GLY A 307 -0.39 25.54 6.09
CA GLY A 307 -0.55 25.08 4.71
C GLY A 307 -1.47 25.94 3.87
N PRO A 308 -2.65 26.33 4.36
CA PRO A 308 -3.60 27.14 3.63
C PRO A 308 -3.39 28.66 3.77
N SER A 309 -2.36 29.15 4.48
CA SER A 309 -2.14 30.58 4.78
C SER A 309 -2.06 31.48 3.54
N PHE A 310 -1.72 30.95 2.38
CA PHE A 310 -1.76 31.70 1.10
C PHE A 310 -3.18 32.18 0.76
N ALA A 311 -4.23 31.59 1.33
CA ALA A 311 -5.59 32.08 1.19
C ALA A 311 -5.78 33.51 1.71
N TYR A 312 -5.05 33.91 2.75
CA TYR A 312 -5.10 35.29 3.29
C TYR A 312 -4.56 36.28 2.26
N TYR A 313 -3.42 35.95 1.64
CA TYR A 313 -2.84 36.79 0.56
C TYR A 313 -3.83 36.94 -0.61
N LEU A 314 -4.50 35.88 -1.05
CA LEU A 314 -5.49 35.92 -2.11
C LEU A 314 -6.74 36.75 -1.75
N ASN A 315 -6.93 37.05 -0.48
CA ASN A 315 -7.98 37.91 0.05
C ASN A 315 -7.46 39.27 0.58
N GLY A 316 -6.24 39.67 0.19
CA GLY A 316 -5.71 41.02 0.36
C GLY A 316 -4.85 41.23 1.61
N VAL A 317 -4.55 40.19 2.41
CA VAL A 317 -3.68 40.31 3.59
C VAL A 317 -2.38 39.53 3.37
N ASN A 318 -1.26 40.26 3.31
CA ASN A 318 0.06 39.65 3.06
C ASN A 318 0.86 39.47 4.35
N LEU A 319 0.52 38.42 5.13
CA LEU A 319 1.19 38.14 6.41
C LEU A 319 2.71 37.96 6.30
N PRO A 320 3.28 37.25 5.30
CA PRO A 320 4.73 37.14 5.14
C PRO A 320 5.40 38.51 4.93
N SER A 321 4.80 39.42 4.16
CA SER A 321 5.34 40.78 3.94
C SER A 321 5.30 41.63 5.23
N ILE A 322 4.20 41.53 5.99
CA ILE A 322 4.07 42.24 7.28
C ILE A 322 5.17 41.78 8.24
N LEU A 323 5.41 40.48 8.35
CA LEU A 323 6.45 39.93 9.23
C LEU A 323 7.85 40.38 8.77
N VAL A 324 8.17 40.32 7.47
CA VAL A 324 9.50 40.75 7.00
C VAL A 324 9.72 42.23 7.24
N LYS A 325 8.73 43.10 7.03
CA LYS A 325 8.81 44.51 7.37
C LYS A 325 9.13 44.72 8.85
N GLU A 326 8.40 44.05 9.74
CA GLU A 326 8.65 44.14 11.18
C GLU A 326 10.05 43.67 11.57
N LEU A 327 10.49 42.54 11.02
CA LEU A 327 11.82 41.98 11.30
C LEU A 327 12.97 42.82 10.75
N THR A 328 12.69 43.74 9.83
CA THR A 328 13.71 44.64 9.17
C THR A 328 13.48 46.12 9.50
N ASP A 329 12.81 46.40 10.62
CA ASP A 329 12.47 47.76 11.06
C ASP A 329 11.73 48.59 10.01
N GLY A 330 10.97 47.91 9.13
CA GLY A 330 10.17 48.56 8.10
C GLY A 330 8.77 48.95 8.60
N ASP A 331 8.19 49.99 8.02
CA ASP A 331 6.82 50.40 8.36
C ASP A 331 5.77 49.51 7.72
N HIS A 332 4.97 48.85 8.56
CA HIS A 332 3.81 48.04 8.14
C HIS A 332 2.47 48.68 8.53
N SER A 333 2.46 49.94 9.02
CA SER A 333 1.21 50.60 9.45
C SER A 333 0.20 50.74 8.30
N GLY A 334 0.67 50.86 7.06
CA GLY A 334 -0.13 50.96 5.86
C GLY A 334 -0.63 49.59 5.30
N GLU A 335 -0.22 48.47 5.89
CA GLU A 335 -0.61 47.17 5.41
C GLU A 335 -2.06 46.76 5.83
N VAL A 336 -2.75 46.01 4.97
CA VAL A 336 -4.07 45.48 5.30
C VAL A 336 -3.87 44.33 6.28
N LYS A 337 -4.41 44.46 7.50
CA LYS A 337 -4.26 43.50 8.60
C LYS A 337 -5.52 42.65 8.84
N LYS A 338 -6.66 43.01 8.23
CA LYS A 338 -7.95 42.33 8.42
C LYS A 338 -8.64 42.04 7.09
N ILE A 339 -9.26 40.87 6.99
CA ILE A 339 -10.16 40.52 5.89
C ILE A 339 -11.56 40.99 6.25
N THR A 340 -12.22 41.67 5.32
CA THR A 340 -13.55 42.24 5.49
C THR A 340 -14.62 41.57 4.63
N THR A 341 -14.22 40.76 3.66
CA THR A 341 -15.13 40.00 2.78
C THR A 341 -14.95 38.49 3.06
N PHE A 342 -15.99 37.87 3.57
CA PHE A 342 -16.00 36.46 3.96
C PHE A 342 -16.80 35.57 3.02
N GLY A 343 -16.73 34.25 3.23
CA GLY A 343 -17.49 33.25 2.51
C GLY A 343 -16.84 32.73 1.22
N LYS A 344 -15.74 33.34 0.76
CA LYS A 344 -15.00 32.80 -0.37
C LYS A 344 -14.33 31.50 -0.01
N THR A 345 -14.46 30.54 -0.91
CA THR A 345 -13.96 29.18 -0.76
C THR A 345 -12.64 29.01 -1.51
N PHE A 346 -11.77 28.16 -0.96
CA PHE A 346 -10.56 27.75 -1.65
C PHE A 346 -10.43 26.24 -1.71
N VAL A 347 -9.64 25.78 -2.67
CA VAL A 347 -9.22 24.39 -2.76
C VAL A 347 -7.70 24.28 -2.86
N TYR A 348 -7.16 23.32 -2.12
CA TYR A 348 -5.76 22.95 -2.23
C TYR A 348 -5.64 21.79 -3.24
N GLU A 349 -5.32 22.14 -4.50
CA GLU A 349 -5.37 21.23 -5.64
C GLU A 349 -4.48 20.00 -5.43
N LYS A 350 -3.32 20.15 -4.78
CA LYS A 350 -2.43 19.02 -4.48
C LYS A 350 -3.17 17.96 -3.70
N VAL A 351 -3.81 18.35 -2.62
CA VAL A 351 -4.53 17.46 -1.71
C VAL A 351 -5.72 16.82 -2.42
N ALA A 352 -6.52 17.61 -3.15
CA ALA A 352 -7.65 17.10 -3.91
C ALA A 352 -7.24 16.08 -4.99
N TRP A 353 -6.15 16.34 -5.71
CA TRP A 353 -5.62 15.40 -6.69
C TRP A 353 -5.03 14.14 -6.04
N GLU A 354 -4.39 14.25 -4.88
CA GLU A 354 -3.87 13.11 -4.12
C GLU A 354 -5.03 12.25 -3.64
N ASP A 355 -6.07 12.81 -3.06
CA ASP A 355 -7.29 12.08 -2.69
C ASP A 355 -7.95 11.38 -3.88
N TYR A 356 -8.04 12.02 -5.03
CA TYR A 356 -8.49 11.37 -6.25
C TYR A 356 -7.57 10.24 -6.70
N ILE A 357 -6.28 10.51 -6.75
CA ILE A 357 -5.28 9.50 -7.07
C ILE A 357 -5.38 8.35 -6.07
N TYR A 358 -5.54 8.57 -4.78
CA TYR A 358 -5.62 7.59 -3.72
C TYR A 358 -7.04 7.06 -3.45
N SER A 359 -7.99 7.32 -4.34
CA SER A 359 -9.37 6.79 -4.36
C SER A 359 -10.22 7.15 -3.14
N TYR A 360 -9.85 8.20 -2.41
CA TYR A 360 -10.67 8.83 -1.38
C TYR A 360 -11.70 9.80 -1.98
N MET A 361 -11.57 10.11 -3.27
CA MET A 361 -12.44 11.01 -4.01
C MET A 361 -12.71 10.46 -5.41
N SER A 362 -13.93 10.57 -5.90
CA SER A 362 -14.28 10.25 -7.28
C SER A 362 -13.82 11.36 -8.25
N ARG A 363 -13.79 11.05 -9.56
CA ARG A 363 -13.47 12.06 -10.57
C ARG A 363 -14.50 13.19 -10.60
N SER A 364 -15.77 12.87 -10.39
CA SER A 364 -16.86 13.85 -10.36
C SER A 364 -16.68 14.82 -9.20
N GLU A 365 -16.40 14.29 -8.01
CA GLU A 365 -16.13 15.10 -6.81
C GLU A 365 -14.90 15.98 -6.97
N LEU A 366 -13.79 15.44 -7.56
CA LEU A 366 -12.61 16.26 -7.87
C LEU A 366 -12.97 17.45 -8.77
N HIS A 367 -13.67 17.19 -9.88
CA HIS A 367 -14.09 18.27 -10.78
C HIS A 367 -15.00 19.26 -10.09
N LYS A 368 -15.96 18.80 -9.29
CA LYS A 368 -16.83 19.64 -8.50
C LYS A 368 -16.02 20.53 -7.55
N CYS A 369 -15.15 19.94 -6.75
CA CYS A 369 -14.31 20.65 -5.78
C CYS A 369 -13.42 21.72 -6.44
N LEU A 370 -12.79 21.40 -7.60
CA LEU A 370 -11.91 22.34 -8.32
C LEU A 370 -12.67 23.48 -9.03
N ASN A 371 -13.92 23.26 -9.45
CA ASN A 371 -14.68 24.22 -10.22
C ASN A 371 -15.56 25.12 -9.34
N GLU A 372 -15.99 24.67 -8.16
CA GLU A 372 -16.82 25.42 -7.25
C GLU A 372 -16.05 26.34 -6.29
N ALA A 373 -14.73 26.12 -6.17
CA ALA A 373 -13.91 27.02 -5.36
C ALA A 373 -13.68 28.37 -6.06
N ASP A 374 -13.74 29.45 -5.29
CA ASP A 374 -13.50 30.80 -5.77
C ASP A 374 -12.04 30.98 -6.22
N PHE A 375 -11.12 30.25 -5.54
CA PHE A 375 -9.72 30.26 -5.91
C PHE A 375 -8.99 28.98 -5.52
N THR A 376 -7.82 28.82 -6.08
CA THR A 376 -6.93 27.66 -5.87
C THR A 376 -5.59 28.12 -5.32
N LEU A 377 -4.95 27.28 -4.49
CA LEU A 377 -3.70 27.66 -3.83
C LEU A 377 -2.46 27.49 -4.73
N LEU A 378 -2.50 26.58 -5.70
CA LEU A 378 -1.36 26.32 -6.61
C LEU A 378 -1.47 27.02 -7.96
N ALA A 379 -2.61 26.98 -8.62
CA ALA A 379 -2.80 27.70 -9.87
C ALA A 379 -2.96 29.21 -9.58
N ASN A 380 -2.08 30.01 -10.16
CA ASN A 380 -2.10 31.47 -10.00
C ASN A 380 -1.82 32.14 -11.35
N ARG A 381 -2.57 33.20 -11.67
CA ARG A 381 -2.46 33.90 -12.97
C ARG A 381 -1.15 34.68 -13.10
N ASP A 382 -0.71 35.28 -12.01
CA ASP A 382 0.50 36.09 -11.99
C ASP A 382 1.78 35.23 -11.95
N ASP A 383 1.67 34.02 -11.50
CA ASP A 383 2.76 33.05 -11.43
C ASP A 383 2.31 31.66 -11.92
N PRO A 384 2.08 31.47 -13.23
CA PRO A 384 1.42 30.28 -13.77
C PRO A 384 2.31 29.02 -13.86
N MET A 385 3.64 29.18 -13.82
CA MET A 385 4.57 28.07 -14.07
C MET A 385 4.47 26.97 -13.00
N PRO A 386 4.44 27.26 -11.69
CA PRO A 386 4.27 26.21 -10.67
C PRO A 386 3.00 25.37 -10.88
N GLY A 387 1.88 26.01 -11.17
CA GLY A 387 0.61 25.31 -11.46
C GLY A 387 0.68 24.44 -12.72
N ARG A 388 1.37 24.90 -13.78
CA ARG A 388 1.62 24.09 -14.99
C ARG A 388 2.54 22.91 -14.73
N CYS A 389 3.63 23.11 -13.98
CA CYS A 389 4.54 22.04 -13.55
C CYS A 389 3.82 21.00 -12.71
N PHE A 390 3.01 21.44 -11.75
CA PHE A 390 2.16 20.56 -10.93
C PHE A 390 1.18 19.77 -11.80
N SER A 391 0.41 20.44 -12.66
CA SER A 391 -0.58 19.80 -13.52
C SER A 391 0.04 18.73 -14.44
N ARG A 392 1.22 19.00 -15.00
CA ARG A 392 1.97 18.02 -15.80
C ARG A 392 2.41 16.82 -14.94
N ARG A 393 2.97 17.08 -13.77
CA ARG A 393 3.48 16.04 -12.86
C ARG A 393 2.34 15.18 -12.31
N ILE A 394 1.22 15.79 -11.89
CA ILE A 394 0.10 15.07 -11.30
C ILE A 394 -0.65 14.24 -12.36
N ARG A 395 -0.81 14.73 -13.60
CA ARG A 395 -1.37 13.95 -14.70
C ARG A 395 -0.53 12.71 -15.01
N LEU A 396 0.79 12.87 -15.05
CA LEU A 396 1.73 11.74 -15.21
C LEU A 396 1.63 10.77 -14.02
N SER A 397 1.51 11.28 -12.81
CA SER A 397 1.30 10.47 -11.61
C SER A 397 -0.04 9.76 -11.63
N ALA A 398 -1.13 10.45 -11.98
CA ALA A 398 -2.47 9.86 -12.11
C ALA A 398 -2.51 8.77 -13.19
N VAL A 399 -1.85 9.00 -14.33
CA VAL A 399 -1.69 7.98 -15.39
C VAL A 399 -0.86 6.81 -14.85
N LYS A 400 0.27 7.08 -14.19
CA LYS A 400 1.11 6.04 -13.57
C LYS A 400 0.35 5.25 -12.50
N HIS A 401 -0.39 5.90 -11.62
CA HIS A 401 -1.19 5.26 -10.59
C HIS A 401 -2.38 4.48 -11.17
N ARG A 402 -3.04 5.00 -12.23
CA ARG A 402 -4.06 4.26 -12.98
C ARG A 402 -3.49 3.05 -13.71
N ILE A 403 -2.27 3.18 -14.25
CA ILE A 403 -1.60 2.12 -15.01
C ILE A 403 -1.01 1.08 -14.06
N MET A 404 -0.36 1.51 -12.99
CA MET A 404 0.40 0.63 -12.09
C MET A 404 -0.44 0.09 -10.94
N GLY A 405 -1.68 0.56 -10.77
CA GLY A 405 -2.59 0.09 -9.74
C GLY A 405 -1.99 0.14 -8.33
N LEU A 406 -1.29 1.22 -8.02
CA LEU A 406 -0.62 1.37 -6.74
C LEU A 406 -1.59 1.77 -5.63
N LYS A 407 -2.85 1.25 -5.67
CA LYS A 407 -3.79 1.56 -4.62
C LYS A 407 -4.65 0.43 -4.15
N ILE A 408 -4.46 0.28 -2.92
CA ILE A 408 -5.21 -0.48 -1.95
C ILE A 408 -6.14 0.51 -1.26
N ARG A 409 -7.42 0.28 -1.43
CA ARG A 409 -8.44 0.96 -0.65
C ARG A 409 -8.48 0.26 0.71
N ASN A 410 -8.10 0.91 1.78
CA ASN A 410 -8.51 0.48 3.11
C ASN A 410 -10.03 0.61 3.18
N ASN A 411 -10.73 -0.52 3.07
CA ASN A 411 -12.19 -0.57 3.16
C ASN A 411 -12.72 -0.28 4.58
N GLN A 412 -11.86 -0.03 5.56
CA GLN A 412 -12.28 0.32 6.92
C GLN A 412 -13.08 1.60 7.02
N GLN A 413 -12.90 2.55 6.09
CA GLN A 413 -13.62 3.84 6.17
C GLN A 413 -15.06 3.83 5.67
N ASN A 414 -15.52 2.79 4.96
CA ASN A 414 -16.94 2.71 4.56
C ASN A 414 -17.84 2.10 5.64
N LYS A 415 -17.29 1.51 6.71
CA LYS A 415 -18.08 0.99 7.84
C LYS A 415 -18.43 2.06 8.89
N GLU A 416 -17.68 3.17 8.93
CA GLU A 416 -17.93 4.26 9.89
C GLU A 416 -19.03 5.23 9.46
N GLN A 417 -19.51 5.18 8.20
CA GLN A 417 -20.54 6.08 7.70
C GLN A 417 -21.96 5.49 7.62
N THR A 418 -22.12 4.19 7.82
CA THR A 418 -23.43 3.55 7.96
C THR A 418 -23.47 2.90 9.33
N GLY A 419 -24.12 3.56 10.28
CA GLY A 419 -24.33 3.08 11.65
C GLY A 419 -25.29 1.88 11.73
N GLU A 420 -25.06 0.84 10.97
CA GLU A 420 -25.75 -0.44 11.08
C GLU A 420 -24.74 -1.48 11.59
N ASP A 421 -25.01 -2.01 12.78
CA ASP A 421 -24.37 -3.19 13.35
C ASP A 421 -24.68 -4.42 12.48
N MET A 422 -23.89 -4.61 11.42
CA MET A 422 -23.84 -5.88 10.71
C MET A 422 -22.94 -6.83 11.49
N PRO A 423 -23.34 -8.09 11.70
CA PRO A 423 -22.51 -9.08 12.39
C PRO A 423 -21.15 -9.19 11.69
N GLU A 424 -20.07 -9.24 12.49
CA GLU A 424 -18.71 -9.35 11.97
C GLU A 424 -18.59 -10.64 11.15
N LYS A 425 -18.31 -10.50 9.84
CA LYS A 425 -18.14 -11.65 8.96
C LYS A 425 -16.81 -12.33 9.26
N ASP A 426 -16.83 -13.68 9.26
CA ASP A 426 -15.58 -14.41 9.32
C ASP A 426 -14.64 -14.01 8.18
N CYS A 427 -13.37 -13.88 8.53
CA CYS A 427 -12.36 -13.42 7.59
C CYS A 427 -11.34 -14.50 7.29
N VAL A 428 -11.09 -14.73 6.00
CA VAL A 428 -10.07 -15.63 5.49
C VAL A 428 -8.87 -14.85 4.96
N LEU A 429 -7.66 -15.26 5.31
CA LEU A 429 -6.43 -14.68 4.76
C LEU A 429 -5.93 -15.56 3.61
N VAL A 430 -5.86 -14.98 2.41
CA VAL A 430 -5.32 -15.63 1.21
C VAL A 430 -3.90 -15.15 0.96
N THR A 431 -2.94 -16.07 0.77
CA THR A 431 -1.55 -15.72 0.47
C THR A 431 -1.00 -16.44 -0.75
N GLY A 432 -0.18 -15.74 -1.55
CA GLY A 432 0.36 -16.33 -2.77
C GLY A 432 1.24 -15.38 -3.59
N ARG A 433 1.90 -15.97 -4.60
CA ARG A 433 2.71 -15.27 -5.63
C ARG A 433 1.97 -15.12 -6.96
N ASN A 434 0.96 -15.95 -7.22
CA ASN A 434 0.20 -15.94 -8.46
C ASN A 434 -1.09 -15.16 -8.30
N TYR A 435 -1.17 -13.96 -8.89
CA TYR A 435 -2.37 -13.13 -8.81
C TYR A 435 -3.65 -13.81 -9.33
N GLY A 436 -3.54 -14.73 -10.30
CA GLY A 436 -4.71 -15.42 -10.82
C GLY A 436 -5.33 -16.36 -9.80
N ASN A 437 -4.51 -17.19 -9.13
CA ASN A 437 -4.98 -18.10 -8.09
C ASN A 437 -5.51 -17.33 -6.87
N ILE A 438 -4.80 -16.24 -6.46
CA ILE A 438 -5.28 -15.36 -5.40
C ILE A 438 -6.64 -14.77 -5.76
N LEU A 439 -6.80 -14.25 -6.99
CA LEU A 439 -8.06 -13.65 -7.43
C LEU A 439 -9.20 -14.66 -7.46
N THR A 440 -8.95 -15.89 -7.92
CA THR A 440 -9.93 -16.98 -7.90
C THR A 440 -10.39 -17.25 -6.47
N MET A 441 -9.45 -17.58 -5.58
CA MET A 441 -9.73 -17.85 -4.17
C MET A 441 -10.49 -16.69 -3.48
N THR A 442 -10.06 -15.45 -3.74
CA THR A 442 -10.70 -14.24 -3.20
C THR A 442 -12.15 -14.10 -3.65
N ARG A 443 -12.44 -14.40 -4.91
CA ARG A 443 -13.78 -14.32 -5.47
C ARG A 443 -14.71 -15.40 -4.93
N ASP A 444 -14.21 -16.63 -4.89
CA ASP A 444 -14.98 -17.77 -4.46
C ASP A 444 -15.34 -17.61 -2.97
N LEU A 445 -14.38 -17.32 -2.10
CA LEU A 445 -14.63 -17.02 -0.68
C LEU A 445 -15.55 -15.80 -0.47
N GLY A 446 -15.32 -14.73 -1.24
CA GLY A 446 -16.14 -13.52 -1.13
C GLY A 446 -17.58 -13.71 -1.62
N GLN A 447 -17.83 -14.61 -2.59
CA GLN A 447 -19.16 -15.03 -3.03
C GLN A 447 -19.83 -15.94 -2.00
N ALA A 448 -19.07 -16.78 -1.31
CA ALA A 448 -19.52 -17.56 -0.15
C ALA A 448 -19.87 -16.70 1.09
N GLY A 449 -19.58 -15.41 1.05
CA GLY A 449 -19.96 -14.46 2.11
C GLY A 449 -18.84 -14.12 3.09
N TYR A 450 -17.62 -14.62 2.90
CA TYR A 450 -16.46 -14.32 3.74
C TYR A 450 -15.82 -12.96 3.39
N ASP A 451 -15.29 -12.29 4.41
CA ASP A 451 -14.34 -11.20 4.20
C ASP A 451 -12.97 -11.79 3.81
N VAL A 452 -12.28 -11.19 2.86
CA VAL A 452 -11.00 -11.70 2.39
C VAL A 452 -9.90 -10.67 2.56
N ASP A 453 -8.87 -11.03 3.32
CA ASP A 453 -7.60 -10.31 3.36
C ASP A 453 -6.59 -11.00 2.44
N ILE A 454 -5.67 -10.24 1.85
CA ILE A 454 -4.66 -10.78 0.95
C ILE A 454 -3.25 -10.37 1.39
N LEU A 455 -2.36 -11.36 1.53
CA LEU A 455 -0.92 -11.12 1.56
C LEU A 455 -0.30 -11.55 0.21
N ARG A 456 0.01 -10.57 -0.64
CA ARG A 456 0.71 -10.81 -1.90
C ARG A 456 2.21 -10.90 -1.68
N VAL A 457 2.83 -12.04 -2.02
CA VAL A 457 4.27 -12.26 -1.88
C VAL A 457 4.99 -12.10 -3.21
N PHE A 458 6.12 -11.38 -3.22
CA PHE A 458 7.06 -11.31 -4.31
C PHE A 458 8.41 -11.87 -3.84
N THR A 459 8.99 -12.78 -4.62
CA THR A 459 10.31 -13.36 -4.30
C THR A 459 11.45 -12.33 -4.38
N LYS A 460 11.31 -11.33 -5.25
CA LYS A 460 12.24 -10.18 -5.37
C LYS A 460 11.44 -8.92 -5.65
N LYS A 461 11.99 -7.77 -5.27
CA LYS A 461 11.37 -6.48 -5.58
C LYS A 461 11.15 -6.35 -7.10
N PRO A 462 9.91 -6.13 -7.57
CA PRO A 462 9.63 -6.02 -8.99
C PRO A 462 10.46 -4.91 -9.63
N GLY A 463 11.32 -5.27 -10.56
CA GLY A 463 12.15 -4.31 -11.30
C GLY A 463 11.31 -3.43 -12.25
N ARG A 464 11.84 -2.25 -12.62
CA ARG A 464 11.17 -1.32 -13.56
C ARG A 464 10.90 -1.94 -14.95
N THR A 465 11.62 -2.98 -15.33
CA THR A 465 11.55 -3.66 -16.64
C THR A 465 10.54 -4.80 -16.68
N SER A 466 10.11 -5.34 -15.54
CA SER A 466 9.17 -6.46 -15.46
C SER A 466 7.75 -5.98 -15.14
N LEU A 467 7.15 -5.29 -16.11
CA LEU A 467 5.79 -4.77 -15.98
C LEU A 467 4.76 -5.88 -15.69
N LEU A 468 4.90 -7.05 -16.29
CA LEU A 468 3.92 -8.14 -16.18
C LEU A 468 3.97 -8.85 -14.82
N SER A 469 5.16 -9.01 -14.21
CA SER A 469 5.32 -9.63 -12.89
C SER A 469 4.85 -8.74 -11.73
N SER A 470 4.73 -7.42 -11.97
CA SER A 470 4.27 -6.46 -10.97
C SER A 470 2.76 -6.22 -10.96
N MET A 471 2.00 -6.91 -11.82
CA MET A 471 0.54 -6.78 -11.88
C MET A 471 -0.14 -7.29 -10.61
N LYS A 472 -1.18 -6.60 -10.19
CA LYS A 472 -1.96 -6.88 -8.98
C LYS A 472 -3.46 -6.72 -9.25
N PRO A 473 -4.04 -7.47 -10.20
CA PRO A 473 -5.47 -7.37 -10.48
C PRO A 473 -6.32 -7.79 -9.27
N GLU A 474 -5.84 -8.72 -8.45
CA GLU A 474 -6.48 -9.21 -7.23
C GLU A 474 -6.79 -8.10 -6.24
N ALA A 475 -5.92 -7.10 -6.12
CA ALA A 475 -6.14 -5.94 -5.22
C ALA A 475 -7.36 -5.08 -5.59
N TYR A 476 -7.94 -5.28 -6.78
CA TYR A 476 -9.11 -4.56 -7.27
C TYR A 476 -10.41 -5.34 -7.14
N SER A 477 -10.37 -6.55 -6.63
CA SER A 477 -11.58 -7.31 -6.38
C SER A 477 -12.45 -6.61 -5.33
N ARG A 478 -13.76 -6.62 -5.59
CA ARG A 478 -14.75 -6.05 -4.65
C ARG A 478 -14.82 -6.81 -3.31
N TYR A 479 -14.30 -8.03 -3.29
CA TYR A 479 -14.33 -8.93 -2.14
C TYR A 479 -13.11 -8.78 -1.22
N VAL A 480 -12.12 -7.98 -1.60
CA VAL A 480 -10.93 -7.72 -0.77
C VAL A 480 -11.25 -6.70 0.30
N ARG A 481 -11.03 -7.07 1.55
CA ARG A 481 -11.12 -6.19 2.72
C ARG A 481 -9.79 -5.47 2.96
N ASP A 482 -8.68 -6.24 3.06
CA ASP A 482 -7.32 -5.70 3.20
C ASP A 482 -6.36 -6.36 2.20
N PHE A 483 -5.36 -5.61 1.75
CA PHE A 483 -4.38 -6.10 0.79
C PHE A 483 -2.98 -5.60 1.17
N GLN A 484 -2.10 -6.54 1.49
CA GLN A 484 -0.73 -6.24 1.81
C GLN A 484 0.26 -6.91 0.85
N ILE A 485 1.48 -6.38 0.79
CA ILE A 485 2.56 -6.88 -0.05
C ILE A 485 3.75 -7.17 0.83
N CYS A 486 4.28 -8.39 0.68
CA CYS A 486 5.56 -8.79 1.22
C CYS A 486 6.56 -9.01 0.09
N VAL A 487 7.79 -8.53 0.23
CA VAL A 487 8.92 -8.89 -0.63
C VAL A 487 9.82 -9.79 0.18
N GLU A 488 9.85 -11.06 -0.18
CA GLU A 488 10.60 -12.12 0.52
C GLU A 488 12.11 -11.90 0.44
N ASP A 489 12.60 -11.62 -0.78
CA ASP A 489 14.02 -11.36 -1.09
C ASP A 489 14.98 -12.42 -0.53
N GLY A 490 14.57 -13.70 -0.65
CA GLY A 490 15.32 -14.87 -0.18
C GLY A 490 15.21 -15.16 1.33
N ASP A 491 14.42 -14.40 2.07
CA ASP A 491 14.18 -14.56 3.50
C ASP A 491 12.69 -14.84 3.77
N SER A 492 12.34 -16.12 3.93
CA SER A 492 10.96 -16.54 4.20
C SER A 492 10.42 -16.05 5.54
N MET A 493 11.27 -15.69 6.49
CA MET A 493 10.84 -15.16 7.79
C MET A 493 10.14 -13.81 7.67
N LYS A 494 10.42 -13.04 6.61
CA LYS A 494 9.66 -11.82 6.29
C LYS A 494 8.19 -12.11 5.96
N VAL A 495 7.92 -13.25 5.33
CA VAL A 495 6.54 -13.69 5.04
C VAL A 495 5.84 -14.07 6.34
N ILE A 496 6.52 -14.82 7.23
CA ILE A 496 5.97 -15.21 8.53
C ILE A 496 5.66 -13.98 9.38
N ALA A 497 6.60 -13.04 9.50
CA ALA A 497 6.38 -11.79 10.23
C ALA A 497 5.22 -10.96 9.65
N ALA A 498 5.05 -10.94 8.32
CA ALA A 498 3.92 -10.25 7.69
C ALA A 498 2.59 -10.95 7.99
N LEU A 499 2.54 -12.28 8.00
CA LEU A 499 1.35 -13.07 8.37
C LEU A 499 0.97 -12.79 9.84
N GLU A 500 1.91 -12.89 10.77
CA GLU A 500 1.68 -12.61 12.19
C GLU A 500 1.15 -11.18 12.40
N LYS A 501 1.76 -10.21 11.75
CA LYS A 501 1.30 -8.81 11.79
C LYS A 501 -0.14 -8.66 11.30
N MET A 502 -0.54 -9.36 10.25
CA MET A 502 -1.89 -9.29 9.71
C MET A 502 -2.95 -9.91 10.65
N ASN A 503 -2.56 -10.77 11.58
CA ASN A 503 -3.45 -11.40 12.56
C ASN A 503 -3.24 -10.92 14.00
N SER A 504 -2.38 -9.94 14.24
CA SER A 504 -2.15 -9.41 15.57
C SER A 504 -3.46 -8.92 16.21
N GLY A 505 -3.76 -9.39 17.41
CA GLY A 505 -4.96 -9.03 18.15
C GLY A 505 -6.30 -9.51 17.59
N LYS A 506 -6.29 -10.48 16.67
CA LYS A 506 -7.50 -11.06 16.08
C LYS A 506 -7.71 -12.50 16.57
N SER A 507 -8.96 -12.97 16.49
CA SER A 507 -9.26 -14.39 16.67
C SER A 507 -8.56 -15.26 15.64
N ARG A 508 -8.39 -16.55 15.95
CA ARG A 508 -7.82 -17.53 15.02
C ARG A 508 -8.67 -17.62 13.77
N ARG A 509 -8.09 -17.40 12.59
CA ARG A 509 -8.78 -17.39 11.29
C ARG A 509 -8.10 -18.31 10.28
N LEU A 510 -8.80 -18.66 9.20
CA LEU A 510 -8.28 -19.54 8.17
C LEU A 510 -7.23 -18.80 7.31
N LEU A 511 -6.06 -19.44 7.10
CA LEU A 511 -5.01 -19.03 6.18
C LEU A 511 -4.97 -19.97 4.98
N MET A 512 -5.13 -19.44 3.78
CA MET A 512 -5.18 -20.19 2.52
C MET A 512 -3.98 -19.84 1.62
N PRO A 513 -2.90 -20.65 1.63
CA PRO A 513 -1.83 -20.56 0.64
C PRO A 513 -2.30 -21.09 -0.72
N VAL A 514 -2.03 -20.36 -1.82
CA VAL A 514 -2.55 -20.68 -3.16
C VAL A 514 -1.46 -21.06 -4.18
N ASP A 515 -0.24 -21.31 -3.73
CA ASP A 515 0.86 -21.84 -4.55
C ASP A 515 1.84 -22.65 -3.67
N ASP A 516 2.55 -23.59 -4.30
CA ASP A 516 3.42 -24.56 -3.64
C ASP A 516 4.50 -23.91 -2.77
N HIS A 517 4.98 -22.73 -3.15
CA HIS A 517 5.99 -22.01 -2.37
C HIS A 517 5.44 -21.48 -1.04
N LEU A 518 4.21 -20.96 -1.06
CA LEU A 518 3.57 -20.49 0.18
C LEU A 518 3.08 -21.67 1.03
N VAL A 519 2.71 -22.80 0.42
CA VAL A 519 2.45 -24.06 1.13
C VAL A 519 3.72 -24.50 1.86
N ASP A 520 4.89 -24.51 1.18
CA ASP A 520 6.19 -24.86 1.78
C ASP A 520 6.53 -23.94 2.98
N ILE A 521 6.39 -22.63 2.82
CA ILE A 521 6.69 -21.67 3.90
C ILE A 521 5.75 -21.84 5.09
N THR A 522 4.45 -21.97 4.85
CA THR A 522 3.46 -22.08 5.93
C THR A 522 3.55 -23.42 6.65
N ASP A 523 3.78 -24.52 5.92
CA ASP A 523 3.91 -25.87 6.50
C ASP A 523 5.18 -26.00 7.35
N ARG A 524 6.34 -25.49 6.91
CA ARG A 524 7.58 -25.46 7.74
C ARG A 524 7.41 -24.69 9.05
N ASN A 525 6.52 -23.71 9.07
CA ASN A 525 6.26 -22.87 10.23
C ASN A 525 4.89 -23.16 10.87
N TYR A 526 4.35 -24.35 10.64
CA TYR A 526 3.04 -24.74 11.14
C TYR A 526 2.89 -24.54 12.65
N ASP A 527 3.82 -25.05 13.46
CA ASP A 527 3.75 -24.99 14.94
C ASP A 527 3.72 -23.53 15.46
N ARG A 528 4.29 -22.61 14.71
CA ARG A 528 4.29 -21.18 15.03
C ARG A 528 3.00 -20.51 14.58
N LEU A 529 2.63 -20.71 13.32
CA LEU A 529 1.48 -20.07 12.70
C LEU A 529 0.13 -20.63 13.18
N SER A 530 0.05 -21.91 13.55
CA SER A 530 -1.17 -22.57 14.03
C SER A 530 -1.72 -21.98 15.33
N ARG A 531 -0.89 -21.21 16.06
CA ARG A 531 -1.33 -20.45 17.25
C ARG A 531 -2.29 -19.31 16.87
N SER A 532 -2.13 -18.76 15.66
CA SER A 532 -2.89 -17.60 15.17
C SER A 532 -3.80 -17.93 14.01
N TYR A 533 -3.56 -19.03 13.29
CA TYR A 533 -4.28 -19.43 12.10
C TYR A 533 -4.73 -20.88 12.14
N ILE A 534 -5.82 -21.18 11.43
CA ILE A 534 -6.15 -22.51 10.96
C ILE A 534 -5.47 -22.63 9.58
N ILE A 535 -4.64 -23.67 9.38
CA ILE A 535 -3.78 -23.79 8.19
C ILE A 535 -3.94 -25.20 7.62
N PRO A 536 -4.05 -25.35 6.28
CA PRO A 536 -3.94 -26.66 5.65
C PRO A 536 -2.69 -27.40 6.12
N ASN A 537 -2.82 -28.67 6.51
CA ASN A 537 -1.74 -29.43 7.11
C ASN A 537 -1.91 -30.94 6.92
N SER A 538 -0.85 -31.71 7.15
CA SER A 538 -0.89 -33.18 7.23
C SER A 538 -0.24 -33.61 8.55
N GLY A 539 -0.96 -34.40 9.35
CA GLY A 539 -0.53 -34.93 10.62
C GLY A 539 -0.37 -33.93 11.76
N GLY A 540 -0.96 -32.72 11.67
CA GLY A 540 -0.97 -31.71 12.73
C GLY A 540 0.42 -31.18 13.14
N LYS A 541 1.43 -31.19 12.27
CA LYS A 541 2.83 -30.82 12.56
C LYS A 541 3.54 -30.15 11.41
N ALA A 542 4.64 -29.44 11.71
CA ALA A 542 5.48 -28.82 10.70
C ALA A 542 6.13 -29.88 9.78
N GLY A 543 6.16 -29.59 8.46
CA GLY A 543 6.79 -30.43 7.44
C GLY A 543 5.94 -31.60 6.95
N GLY A 544 4.69 -31.73 7.40
CA GLY A 544 3.79 -32.81 6.99
C GLY A 544 3.49 -32.79 5.49
N ILE A 545 3.05 -31.64 4.97
CA ILE A 545 2.76 -31.48 3.53
C ILE A 545 4.03 -31.51 2.70
N ILE A 546 5.12 -30.88 3.16
CA ILE A 546 6.40 -30.85 2.40
C ILE A 546 6.90 -32.26 2.11
N ARG A 547 6.82 -33.17 3.07
CA ARG A 547 7.17 -34.57 2.86
C ARG A 547 6.33 -35.17 1.73
N LEU A 548 5.05 -34.89 1.71
CA LEU A 548 4.11 -35.38 0.70
C LEU A 548 4.26 -34.70 -0.68
N MET A 549 5.03 -33.61 -0.80
CA MET A 549 5.30 -32.96 -2.10
C MET A 549 6.33 -33.71 -2.97
N SER A 550 6.97 -34.77 -2.46
CA SER A 550 7.82 -35.67 -3.22
C SER A 550 6.95 -36.59 -4.10
N LYS A 551 7.14 -36.54 -5.42
CA LYS A 551 6.37 -37.35 -6.39
C LYS A 551 6.67 -38.83 -6.27
N SER A 552 7.92 -39.17 -5.97
CA SER A 552 8.32 -40.55 -5.70
C SER A 552 7.59 -41.12 -4.47
N LEU A 553 7.53 -40.34 -3.36
CA LEU A 553 6.78 -40.74 -2.19
C LEU A 553 5.26 -40.83 -2.44
N GLN A 554 4.69 -39.86 -3.19
CA GLN A 554 3.28 -39.94 -3.58
C GLN A 554 2.96 -41.24 -4.34
N LYS A 555 3.82 -41.63 -5.28
CA LYS A 555 3.67 -42.86 -6.07
C LYS A 555 3.85 -44.13 -5.21
N GLU A 556 4.81 -44.09 -4.29
CA GLU A 556 5.03 -45.19 -3.33
C GLU A 556 3.78 -45.43 -2.48
N ILE A 557 3.18 -44.38 -1.92
CA ILE A 557 1.97 -44.48 -1.13
C ILE A 557 0.78 -44.93 -2.03
N ALA A 558 0.61 -44.27 -3.19
CA ALA A 558 -0.49 -44.55 -4.12
C ALA A 558 -0.49 -46.01 -4.67
N ALA A 559 0.67 -46.65 -4.72
CA ALA A 559 0.79 -48.04 -5.12
C ALA A 559 0.02 -49.01 -4.17
N GLY A 560 -0.16 -48.66 -2.89
CA GLY A 560 -0.94 -49.39 -1.94
C GLY A 560 -2.47 -49.34 -2.15
N PHE A 561 -2.94 -48.53 -3.11
CA PHE A 561 -4.36 -48.25 -3.37
C PHE A 561 -4.78 -48.63 -4.80
N ASP A 562 -4.04 -49.51 -5.48
CA ASP A 562 -4.31 -49.91 -6.87
C ASP A 562 -4.53 -48.75 -7.87
N ILE A 563 -3.85 -47.63 -7.65
CA ILE A 563 -3.89 -46.47 -8.53
C ILE A 563 -2.96 -46.69 -9.72
N PRO A 564 -3.45 -46.62 -10.97
CA PRO A 564 -2.58 -46.77 -12.15
C PRO A 564 -1.54 -45.66 -12.26
N MET A 565 -0.27 -46.01 -12.44
CA MET A 565 0.86 -45.10 -12.56
C MET A 565 1.81 -45.51 -13.67
N LEU A 566 2.45 -44.55 -14.32
CA LEU A 566 3.56 -44.85 -15.22
C LEU A 566 4.76 -45.35 -14.40
N LYS A 567 5.52 -46.31 -14.97
CA LYS A 567 6.75 -46.75 -14.36
C LYS A 567 7.70 -45.58 -14.20
N SER A 568 8.34 -45.47 -13.02
CA SER A 568 9.24 -44.37 -12.68
C SER A 568 10.50 -44.87 -12.02
N TRP A 569 11.57 -44.12 -12.20
CA TRP A 569 12.89 -44.40 -11.68
C TRP A 569 13.39 -43.16 -10.95
N LEU A 570 13.92 -43.36 -9.73
CA LEU A 570 14.53 -42.31 -8.95
C LEU A 570 16.05 -42.28 -9.24
N ILE A 571 16.51 -41.18 -9.81
CA ILE A 571 17.92 -40.95 -10.11
C ILE A 571 18.49 -40.10 -8.98
N ARG A 572 19.48 -40.65 -8.25
CA ARG A 572 20.17 -39.98 -7.15
C ARG A 572 21.43 -39.31 -7.66
N TYR A 573 21.80 -38.19 -7.03
CA TYR A 573 23.05 -37.51 -7.29
C TYR A 573 23.98 -37.68 -6.08
N GLU A 574 25.05 -38.42 -6.25
CA GLU A 574 26.01 -38.78 -5.19
C GLU A 574 27.42 -38.67 -5.76
N ASP A 575 28.37 -38.18 -4.93
CA ASP A 575 29.80 -38.02 -5.30
C ASP A 575 30.01 -37.26 -6.63
N GLY A 576 29.16 -36.24 -6.89
CA GLY A 576 29.25 -35.42 -8.11
C GLY A 576 28.74 -36.10 -9.37
N LYS A 577 28.03 -37.22 -9.27
CA LYS A 577 27.50 -37.98 -10.41
C LYS A 577 26.04 -38.39 -10.21
N ALA A 578 25.30 -38.50 -11.31
CA ALA A 578 23.96 -39.11 -11.32
C ALA A 578 24.09 -40.63 -11.35
N ILE A 579 23.42 -41.31 -10.40
CA ILE A 579 23.30 -42.74 -10.38
C ILE A 579 22.03 -43.12 -11.13
N ILE A 580 22.18 -43.53 -12.38
CA ILE A 580 21.10 -43.90 -13.30
C ILE A 580 20.80 -45.38 -13.10
N PRO A 581 19.55 -45.80 -12.81
CA PRO A 581 19.16 -47.21 -12.69
C PRO A 581 19.35 -47.95 -14.03
N ASP A 582 19.90 -49.15 -13.98
CA ASP A 582 20.20 -49.98 -15.17
C ASP A 582 18.93 -50.42 -15.95
N ASP A 583 17.76 -50.44 -15.27
CA ASP A 583 16.50 -50.86 -15.87
C ASP A 583 15.67 -49.71 -16.46
N ILE A 584 16.26 -48.53 -16.63
CA ILE A 584 15.56 -47.38 -17.21
C ILE A 584 15.15 -47.70 -18.67
N ALA A 585 13.87 -47.47 -18.96
CA ALA A 585 13.33 -47.63 -20.31
C ALA A 585 13.33 -46.32 -21.08
N TYR A 586 13.66 -46.38 -22.38
CA TYR A 586 13.59 -45.23 -23.27
C TYR A 586 12.51 -45.43 -24.36
N PRO A 587 11.83 -44.32 -24.76
CA PRO A 587 12.02 -42.96 -24.25
C PRO A 587 11.48 -42.79 -22.85
N CYS A 588 12.17 -41.95 -22.03
CA CYS A 588 11.74 -41.53 -20.72
C CYS A 588 11.50 -40.02 -20.66
N PHE A 589 10.83 -39.58 -19.59
CA PHE A 589 10.56 -38.15 -19.30
C PHE A 589 11.14 -37.77 -17.95
N ILE A 590 12.08 -36.80 -17.95
CA ILE A 590 12.73 -36.35 -16.74
C ILE A 590 12.02 -35.15 -16.14
N LYS A 591 11.78 -35.17 -14.81
CA LYS A 591 11.15 -34.12 -14.04
C LYS A 591 11.71 -34.04 -12.61
N PRO A 592 11.67 -32.87 -11.92
CA PRO A 592 12.10 -32.81 -10.51
C PRO A 592 11.16 -33.63 -9.64
N ASP A 593 11.68 -34.30 -8.62
CA ASP A 593 10.89 -35.05 -7.66
C ASP A 593 9.99 -34.10 -6.86
N VAL A 594 10.54 -33.02 -6.36
CA VAL A 594 9.77 -31.97 -5.67
C VAL A 594 9.66 -30.74 -6.57
N SER A 595 8.43 -30.26 -6.78
CA SER A 595 8.15 -29.06 -7.60
C SER A 595 8.56 -27.78 -6.88
N ARG A 596 9.82 -27.34 -7.08
CA ARG A 596 10.28 -26.02 -6.62
C ARG A 596 10.26 -25.01 -7.77
N THR A 597 10.23 -23.71 -7.42
CA THR A 597 10.11 -22.61 -8.38
C THR A 597 11.21 -22.64 -9.45
N GLY A 598 10.84 -22.62 -10.73
CA GLY A 598 11.77 -22.49 -11.86
C GLY A 598 12.21 -23.80 -12.51
N THR A 599 11.84 -24.96 -11.97
CA THR A 599 12.29 -26.28 -12.49
C THR A 599 11.44 -26.83 -13.64
N LYS A 600 10.19 -26.37 -13.82
CA LYS A 600 9.31 -26.87 -14.91
C LYS A 600 9.84 -26.62 -16.35
N SER A 601 10.72 -25.62 -16.54
CA SER A 601 11.34 -25.36 -17.84
C SER A 601 12.46 -26.32 -18.23
N ARG A 602 12.90 -27.17 -17.30
CA ARG A 602 14.00 -28.13 -17.48
C ARG A 602 13.50 -29.55 -17.71
N MET A 603 12.17 -29.80 -17.72
CA MET A 603 11.58 -31.10 -17.99
C MET A 603 11.79 -31.47 -19.46
N ALA A 604 12.27 -32.69 -19.74
CA ALA A 604 12.63 -33.11 -21.09
C ALA A 604 12.23 -34.57 -21.35
N ARG A 605 11.91 -34.88 -22.61
CA ARG A 605 11.89 -36.22 -23.14
C ARG A 605 13.32 -36.61 -23.51
N CYS A 606 13.73 -37.80 -23.10
CA CYS A 606 15.03 -38.36 -23.37
C CYS A 606 14.83 -39.71 -24.12
N SER A 607 15.40 -39.84 -25.33
CA SER A 607 15.25 -41.00 -26.19
C SER A 607 16.37 -41.99 -25.99
N CYS A 608 17.41 -41.63 -25.25
CA CYS A 608 18.58 -42.47 -24.91
C CYS A 608 19.29 -41.94 -23.70
N GLU A 609 20.23 -42.71 -23.15
CA GLU A 609 21.00 -42.37 -21.96
C GLU A 609 21.79 -41.05 -22.11
N ALA A 610 22.42 -40.81 -23.22
CA ALA A 610 23.17 -39.56 -23.46
C ALA A 610 22.28 -38.30 -23.40
N GLU A 611 21.02 -38.39 -23.89
CA GLU A 611 20.05 -37.30 -23.75
C GLU A 611 19.59 -37.12 -22.29
N LEU A 612 19.48 -38.25 -21.56
CA LEU A 612 19.13 -38.22 -20.13
C LEU A 612 20.24 -37.56 -19.29
N GLU A 613 21.51 -37.93 -19.49
CA GLU A 613 22.64 -37.33 -18.83
C GLU A 613 22.75 -35.82 -19.12
N ALA A 614 22.60 -35.44 -20.38
CA ALA A 614 22.59 -34.04 -20.78
C ALA A 614 21.43 -33.24 -20.10
N ALA A 615 20.26 -33.85 -19.98
CA ALA A 615 19.10 -33.26 -19.30
C ALA A 615 19.33 -33.13 -17.79
N ILE A 616 19.91 -34.14 -17.15
CA ILE A 616 20.30 -34.12 -15.72
C ILE A 616 21.27 -32.96 -15.46
N GLY A 617 22.28 -32.79 -16.31
CA GLY A 617 23.27 -31.72 -16.20
C GLY A 617 22.67 -30.31 -16.19
N MET A 618 21.44 -30.11 -16.71
CA MET A 618 20.73 -28.82 -16.65
C MET A 618 20.13 -28.50 -15.28
N TYR A 619 20.07 -29.45 -14.34
CA TYR A 619 19.40 -29.25 -13.04
C TYR A 619 20.31 -28.70 -11.95
N ASP A 620 21.63 -28.66 -12.15
CA ASP A 620 22.61 -28.19 -11.15
C ASP A 620 22.37 -28.89 -9.78
N LEU A 621 22.31 -30.24 -9.82
CA LEU A 621 22.02 -31.08 -8.66
C LEU A 621 23.24 -31.10 -7.71
N LYS A 622 22.97 -31.20 -6.43
CA LYS A 622 23.95 -31.41 -5.36
C LYS A 622 23.82 -32.81 -4.79
N ASP A 623 24.88 -33.29 -4.17
CA ASP A 623 24.87 -34.57 -3.48
C ASP A 623 23.69 -34.71 -2.53
N GLY A 624 23.06 -35.87 -2.57
CA GLY A 624 21.83 -36.17 -1.84
C GLY A 624 20.53 -35.64 -2.47
N GLN A 625 20.59 -34.97 -3.65
CA GLN A 625 19.39 -34.57 -4.39
C GLN A 625 18.95 -35.65 -5.37
N GLU A 626 17.67 -35.65 -5.62
CA GLU A 626 17.00 -36.66 -6.45
C GLU A 626 16.21 -36.03 -7.59
N ILE A 627 16.12 -36.74 -8.71
CA ILE A 627 15.32 -36.38 -9.87
C ILE A 627 14.57 -37.61 -10.35
N LEU A 628 13.36 -37.43 -10.86
CA LEU A 628 12.49 -38.50 -11.29
C LEU A 628 12.52 -38.66 -12.82
N ALA A 629 12.78 -39.85 -13.30
CA ALA A 629 12.53 -40.25 -14.66
C ALA A 629 11.25 -41.10 -14.72
N GLU A 630 10.40 -40.92 -15.71
CA GLU A 630 9.19 -41.70 -15.94
C GLU A 630 9.15 -42.27 -17.36
N GLU A 631 8.47 -43.38 -17.53
CA GLU A 631 8.12 -43.90 -18.83
C GLU A 631 7.41 -42.80 -19.65
N PHE A 632 7.84 -42.63 -20.90
CA PHE A 632 7.22 -41.64 -21.78
C PHE A 632 5.90 -42.16 -22.31
N ALA A 633 4.82 -41.46 -22.00
CA ALA A 633 3.48 -41.77 -22.46
C ALA A 633 3.05 -40.79 -23.58
N ASP A 634 2.35 -41.32 -24.55
CA ASP A 634 1.68 -40.53 -25.60
C ASP A 634 0.31 -40.04 -25.04
N ILE A 635 0.28 -38.80 -24.61
CA ILE A 635 -0.83 -38.21 -23.86
C ILE A 635 -1.90 -37.73 -24.84
N ARG A 636 -3.13 -38.23 -24.66
CA ARG A 636 -4.35 -37.80 -25.34
C ARG A 636 -5.00 -36.63 -24.63
N HIS A 637 -5.18 -36.73 -23.31
CA HIS A 637 -5.80 -35.71 -22.46
C HIS A 637 -5.09 -35.59 -21.12
N GLU A 638 -5.10 -34.37 -20.57
CA GLU A 638 -4.68 -34.07 -19.20
C GLU A 638 -5.91 -33.70 -18.38
N TYR A 639 -5.96 -34.10 -17.10
CA TYR A 639 -7.06 -33.81 -16.20
C TYR A 639 -6.54 -33.31 -14.86
N SER A 640 -7.37 -32.51 -14.17
CA SER A 640 -7.21 -32.13 -12.76
C SER A 640 -8.44 -32.56 -11.98
N LEU A 641 -8.30 -33.49 -11.03
CA LEU A 641 -9.34 -33.91 -10.11
C LEU A 641 -9.26 -33.04 -8.85
N LEU A 642 -10.29 -32.22 -8.63
CA LEU A 642 -10.36 -31.24 -7.56
C LEU A 642 -11.21 -31.75 -6.42
N GLY A 643 -10.74 -31.54 -5.19
CA GLY A 643 -11.49 -31.96 -4.01
C GLY A 643 -11.05 -31.28 -2.71
N ILE A 644 -11.70 -31.72 -1.66
CA ILE A 644 -11.46 -31.30 -0.27
C ILE A 644 -11.11 -32.51 0.58
N SER A 645 -10.27 -32.31 1.56
CA SER A 645 -9.98 -33.24 2.63
C SER A 645 -10.05 -32.52 3.96
N THR A 646 -10.77 -33.06 4.92
CA THR A 646 -10.86 -32.60 6.30
C THR A 646 -10.84 -33.79 7.23
N ASP A 647 -10.78 -33.58 8.52
CA ASP A 647 -10.83 -34.67 9.53
C ASP A 647 -12.12 -35.51 9.43
N SER A 648 -13.16 -34.99 8.78
CA SER A 648 -14.47 -35.66 8.70
C SER A 648 -14.86 -36.15 7.32
N ILE A 649 -14.33 -35.55 6.25
CA ILE A 649 -14.70 -35.93 4.88
C ILE A 649 -13.50 -35.83 3.92
N VAL A 650 -13.48 -36.69 2.93
CA VAL A 650 -12.63 -36.60 1.75
C VAL A 650 -13.53 -36.76 0.53
N GLU A 651 -13.59 -35.70 -0.32
CA GLU A 651 -14.46 -35.70 -1.49
C GLU A 651 -13.81 -35.13 -2.73
N ALA A 652 -14.05 -35.77 -3.86
CA ALA A 652 -13.72 -35.26 -5.18
C ALA A 652 -14.93 -34.49 -5.75
N LEU A 653 -14.79 -33.20 -5.96
CA LEU A 653 -15.88 -32.30 -6.28
C LEU A 653 -15.98 -31.94 -7.77
N GLY A 654 -14.94 -32.23 -8.57
CA GLY A 654 -14.99 -31.95 -9.99
C GLY A 654 -13.74 -32.40 -10.74
N LEU A 655 -13.93 -32.77 -12.01
CA LEU A 655 -12.89 -33.18 -12.92
C LEU A 655 -12.76 -32.15 -14.04
N PHE A 656 -11.61 -31.50 -14.15
CA PHE A 656 -11.31 -30.53 -15.20
C PHE A 656 -10.49 -31.21 -16.32
N GLN A 657 -11.02 -31.24 -17.54
CA GLN A 657 -10.32 -31.71 -18.73
C GLN A 657 -9.60 -30.52 -19.41
N VAL A 658 -8.31 -30.66 -19.62
CA VAL A 658 -7.51 -29.67 -20.39
C VAL A 658 -7.75 -29.93 -21.88
N ALA A 659 -8.22 -28.90 -22.61
CA ALA A 659 -8.42 -28.95 -24.05
C ALA A 659 -7.19 -28.44 -24.82
N GLU A 660 -6.51 -27.42 -24.28
CA GLU A 660 -5.30 -26.85 -24.85
C GLU A 660 -4.39 -26.38 -23.71
N GLY A 661 -3.20 -26.92 -23.65
CA GLY A 661 -2.15 -26.49 -22.70
C GLY A 661 -1.43 -25.23 -23.14
N GLY A 662 -0.64 -24.63 -22.24
CA GLY A 662 0.30 -23.56 -22.56
C GLY A 662 1.45 -24.07 -23.45
N SER A 663 2.23 -23.12 -24.01
CA SER A 663 3.38 -23.43 -24.89
C SER A 663 4.43 -24.30 -24.21
N ARG A 664 5.41 -24.83 -25.03
CA ARG A 664 6.50 -25.71 -24.58
C ARG A 664 7.22 -25.25 -23.29
N GLU A 665 7.27 -23.95 -23.03
CA GLU A 665 7.89 -23.39 -21.80
C GLU A 665 6.95 -23.39 -20.58
N ARG A 666 5.66 -23.74 -20.75
CA ARG A 666 4.65 -23.76 -19.68
C ARG A 666 3.81 -25.05 -19.72
N LYS A 667 4.48 -26.18 -19.83
CA LYS A 667 3.85 -27.49 -19.67
C LYS A 667 3.12 -27.56 -18.32
N GLY A 668 1.94 -28.18 -18.29
CA GLY A 668 1.13 -28.34 -17.08
C GLY A 668 0.33 -27.09 -16.67
N VAL A 669 0.09 -26.12 -17.56
CA VAL A 669 -0.82 -24.99 -17.31
C VAL A 669 -1.88 -24.95 -18.40
N ALA A 670 -3.15 -25.12 -18.03
CA ALA A 670 -4.25 -25.07 -19.00
C ALA A 670 -4.43 -23.66 -19.60
N LEU A 671 -4.52 -23.59 -20.92
CA LEU A 671 -4.99 -22.42 -21.65
C LEU A 671 -6.51 -22.46 -21.80
N THR A 672 -7.04 -23.59 -22.25
CA THR A 672 -8.49 -23.84 -22.34
C THR A 672 -8.83 -25.22 -21.80
N GLY A 673 -10.07 -25.40 -21.35
CA GLY A 673 -10.57 -26.66 -20.82
C GLY A 673 -12.04 -26.61 -20.51
N LYS A 674 -12.55 -27.63 -19.87
CA LYS A 674 -13.94 -27.71 -19.40
C LYS A 674 -14.07 -28.63 -18.17
N MET A 675 -15.09 -28.41 -17.36
CA MET A 675 -15.49 -29.36 -16.33
C MET A 675 -16.22 -30.54 -16.95
N ILE A 676 -15.95 -31.73 -16.47
CA ILE A 676 -16.65 -32.97 -16.80
C ILE A 676 -17.02 -33.72 -15.51
N ALA A 677 -17.92 -34.69 -15.62
CA ALA A 677 -18.35 -35.47 -14.47
C ALA A 677 -17.20 -36.30 -13.89
N CYS A 678 -17.10 -36.36 -12.55
CA CYS A 678 -16.12 -37.21 -11.87
C CYS A 678 -16.28 -38.69 -12.21
N SER A 679 -17.50 -39.14 -12.53
CA SER A 679 -17.80 -40.51 -12.98
C SER A 679 -17.02 -40.94 -14.23
N TYR A 680 -16.44 -40.02 -14.98
CA TYR A 680 -15.54 -40.30 -16.10
C TYR A 680 -14.31 -41.13 -15.69
N ILE A 681 -13.81 -40.92 -14.47
CA ILE A 681 -12.69 -41.69 -13.91
C ILE A 681 -13.07 -43.13 -13.62
N GLY A 682 -14.38 -43.43 -13.48
CA GLY A 682 -14.88 -44.75 -13.15
C GLY A 682 -14.62 -45.14 -11.69
N PRO A 683 -14.61 -46.43 -11.38
CA PRO A 683 -14.50 -46.92 -10.00
C PRO A 683 -13.19 -46.56 -9.29
N VAL A 684 -12.14 -46.25 -10.07
CA VAL A 684 -10.83 -45.86 -9.51
C VAL A 684 -10.87 -44.57 -8.70
N ILE A 685 -11.96 -43.78 -8.76
CA ILE A 685 -12.14 -42.61 -7.94
C ILE A 685 -12.09 -42.91 -6.44
N GLU A 686 -12.67 -44.01 -6.02
CA GLU A 686 -12.66 -44.44 -4.63
C GLU A 686 -11.24 -44.70 -4.12
N ASN A 687 -10.40 -45.29 -4.97
CA ASN A 687 -8.99 -45.54 -4.67
C ASN A 687 -8.23 -44.21 -4.42
N TYR A 688 -8.55 -43.14 -5.21
CA TYR A 688 -7.99 -41.81 -4.98
C TYR A 688 -8.48 -41.20 -3.66
N LEU A 689 -9.74 -41.37 -3.27
CA LEU A 689 -10.28 -40.88 -2.01
C LEU A 689 -9.68 -41.61 -0.80
N GLU A 690 -9.53 -42.92 -0.88
CA GLU A 690 -8.82 -43.71 0.15
C GLU A 690 -7.36 -43.32 0.27
N PHE A 691 -6.67 -43.13 -0.87
CA PHE A 691 -5.29 -42.61 -0.90
C PHE A 691 -5.18 -41.26 -0.21
N ILE A 692 -6.05 -40.28 -0.53
CA ILE A 692 -6.04 -38.97 0.12
C ILE A 692 -6.31 -39.07 1.62
N SER A 693 -7.27 -39.91 2.02
CA SER A 693 -7.60 -40.13 3.43
C SER A 693 -6.40 -40.68 4.21
N SER A 694 -5.57 -41.55 3.59
CA SER A 694 -4.38 -42.12 4.22
C SER A 694 -3.28 -41.11 4.50
N LEU A 695 -3.32 -39.93 3.86
CA LEU A 695 -2.31 -38.88 4.00
C LEU A 695 -2.48 -38.01 5.27
N ASP A 696 -3.54 -38.23 6.07
CA ASP A 696 -3.90 -37.38 7.22
C ASP A 696 -3.83 -35.89 6.88
N TYR A 697 -4.40 -35.56 5.69
CA TYR A 697 -4.32 -34.24 5.12
C TYR A 697 -5.62 -33.46 5.29
N THR A 698 -5.54 -32.25 5.81
CA THR A 698 -6.64 -31.28 5.86
C THR A 698 -6.32 -30.10 4.93
N GLY A 699 -7.10 -29.94 3.86
CA GLY A 699 -6.91 -28.86 2.86
C GLY A 699 -7.63 -29.12 1.55
N LEU A 700 -7.38 -28.24 0.58
CA LEU A 700 -7.80 -28.42 -0.80
C LEU A 700 -6.76 -29.24 -1.56
N PHE A 701 -7.20 -30.16 -2.42
CA PHE A 701 -6.30 -30.91 -3.28
C PHE A 701 -6.64 -30.78 -4.77
N ASP A 702 -5.62 -31.00 -5.60
CA ASP A 702 -5.68 -30.99 -7.07
C ASP A 702 -4.79 -32.14 -7.57
N ILE A 703 -5.40 -33.23 -8.03
CA ILE A 703 -4.70 -34.41 -8.58
C ILE A 703 -4.56 -34.25 -10.08
N ASP A 704 -3.34 -34.25 -10.57
CA ASP A 704 -3.03 -34.24 -11.99
C ASP A 704 -3.07 -35.69 -12.52
N LEU A 705 -3.90 -35.94 -13.57
CA LEU A 705 -4.04 -37.21 -14.25
C LEU A 705 -3.76 -37.04 -15.74
N ILE A 706 -3.28 -38.10 -16.39
CA ILE A 706 -3.13 -38.16 -17.84
C ILE A 706 -3.87 -39.36 -18.41
N GLU A 707 -4.51 -39.18 -19.56
CA GLU A 707 -5.07 -40.22 -20.38
C GLU A 707 -4.18 -40.41 -21.60
N THR A 708 -3.75 -41.64 -21.81
CA THR A 708 -2.94 -42.01 -22.97
C THR A 708 -3.80 -42.30 -24.20
N CYS A 709 -3.20 -42.36 -25.37
CA CYS A 709 -3.90 -42.61 -26.63
C CYS A 709 -4.60 -43.99 -26.70
N ASP A 710 -4.18 -44.93 -25.85
CA ASP A 710 -4.84 -46.25 -25.69
C ASP A 710 -5.99 -46.21 -24.66
N GLY A 711 -6.32 -45.05 -24.14
CA GLY A 711 -7.45 -44.81 -23.24
C GLY A 711 -7.21 -45.15 -21.77
N LYS A 712 -5.97 -45.41 -21.35
CA LYS A 712 -5.63 -45.64 -19.95
C LYS A 712 -5.41 -44.37 -19.21
N LEU A 713 -5.91 -44.28 -17.99
CA LEU A 713 -5.76 -43.16 -17.08
C LEU A 713 -4.66 -43.45 -16.07
N TYR A 714 -3.74 -42.49 -15.90
CA TYR A 714 -2.60 -42.59 -14.99
C TYR A 714 -2.51 -41.40 -14.04
N PHE A 715 -2.15 -41.68 -12.79
CA PHE A 715 -1.79 -40.68 -11.76
C PHE A 715 -0.43 -40.06 -12.07
N VAL A 716 -0.34 -38.72 -11.93
CA VAL A 716 0.90 -37.96 -12.14
C VAL A 716 1.45 -37.39 -10.84
N GLU A 717 0.65 -36.59 -10.16
CA GLU A 717 1.00 -35.95 -8.87
C GLU A 717 -0.26 -35.42 -8.17
N ILE A 718 -0.18 -35.23 -6.87
CA ILE A 718 -1.14 -34.44 -6.08
C ILE A 718 -0.53 -33.10 -5.67
N ASN A 719 -1.28 -32.03 -5.84
CA ASN A 719 -0.96 -30.71 -5.35
C ASN A 719 -1.84 -30.39 -4.13
N PHE A 720 -1.23 -30.01 -3.01
CA PHE A 720 -1.89 -29.72 -1.74
C PHE A 720 -2.41 -28.27 -1.66
N ARG A 721 -3.11 -27.89 -2.66
CA ARG A 721 -3.74 -26.57 -2.82
C ARG A 721 -4.67 -26.56 -4.03
N ALA A 722 -5.56 -25.56 -4.15
CA ALA A 722 -6.37 -25.38 -5.34
C ALA A 722 -5.53 -24.92 -6.55
N GLY A 723 -5.82 -25.50 -7.70
CA GLY A 723 -5.27 -25.10 -9.00
C GLY A 723 -6.05 -23.93 -9.64
N ALA A 724 -5.60 -23.53 -10.85
CA ALA A 724 -6.31 -22.52 -11.65
C ALA A 724 -7.67 -23.03 -12.16
N SER A 725 -7.84 -24.35 -12.27
CA SER A 725 -9.07 -25.07 -12.62
C SER A 725 -10.20 -24.92 -11.60
N ALA A 726 -9.90 -24.60 -10.33
CA ALA A 726 -10.91 -24.35 -9.30
C ALA A 726 -11.93 -23.27 -9.72
N ARG A 727 -11.49 -22.27 -10.52
CA ARG A 727 -12.40 -21.25 -11.07
C ARG A 727 -13.46 -21.85 -12.01
N ALA A 728 -13.09 -22.85 -12.79
CA ALA A 728 -14.04 -23.54 -13.66
C ALA A 728 -15.07 -24.31 -12.85
N LEU A 729 -14.63 -24.94 -11.76
CA LEU A 729 -15.51 -25.67 -10.83
C LEU A 729 -16.53 -24.74 -10.15
N THR A 730 -16.07 -23.61 -9.59
CA THR A 730 -16.98 -22.62 -8.98
C THR A 730 -17.97 -22.05 -9.99
N ALA A 731 -17.52 -21.75 -11.20
CA ALA A 731 -18.41 -21.25 -12.26
C ALA A 731 -19.42 -22.32 -12.73
N SER A 732 -19.14 -23.60 -12.52
CA SER A 732 -20.05 -24.73 -12.78
C SER A 732 -20.98 -25.04 -11.61
N GLY A 733 -20.95 -24.24 -10.52
CA GLY A 733 -21.90 -24.30 -9.41
C GLY A 733 -21.36 -24.89 -8.10
N VAL A 734 -20.11 -25.35 -8.06
CA VAL A 734 -19.50 -25.93 -6.84
C VAL A 734 -18.40 -25.02 -6.31
N ASP A 735 -18.69 -24.33 -5.21
CA ASP A 735 -17.74 -23.43 -4.54
C ASP A 735 -16.78 -24.21 -3.63
N LEU A 736 -15.73 -24.75 -4.23
CA LEU A 736 -14.71 -25.55 -3.54
C LEU A 736 -14.10 -24.83 -2.31
N PRO A 737 -13.61 -23.57 -2.40
CA PRO A 737 -13.06 -22.90 -1.23
C PRO A 737 -14.09 -22.57 -0.15
N GLY A 738 -15.32 -22.22 -0.54
CA GLY A 738 -16.40 -21.92 0.39
C GLY A 738 -16.81 -23.16 1.19
N ILE A 739 -17.02 -24.29 0.48
CA ILE A 739 -17.37 -25.58 1.11
C ILE A 739 -16.30 -25.99 2.13
N PHE A 740 -15.01 -25.95 1.72
CA PHE A 740 -13.90 -26.27 2.64
C PHE A 740 -13.89 -25.36 3.87
N THR A 741 -14.06 -24.04 3.64
CA THR A 741 -14.05 -23.05 4.74
C THR A 741 -15.20 -23.30 5.71
N ASP A 742 -16.40 -23.61 5.21
CA ASP A 742 -17.58 -23.92 6.03
C ASP A 742 -17.34 -25.15 6.91
N HIS A 743 -16.73 -26.21 6.37
CA HIS A 743 -16.37 -27.40 7.15
C HIS A 743 -15.36 -27.08 8.25
N VAL A 744 -14.25 -26.44 7.89
CA VAL A 744 -13.15 -26.13 8.82
C VAL A 744 -13.58 -25.18 9.93
N LEU A 745 -14.53 -24.27 9.65
CA LEU A 745 -15.10 -23.35 10.64
C LEU A 745 -16.32 -23.93 11.40
N GLY A 746 -16.66 -25.17 11.16
CA GLY A 746 -17.77 -25.87 11.83
C GLY A 746 -19.17 -25.36 11.46
N LYS A 747 -19.30 -24.68 10.30
CA LYS A 747 -20.59 -24.17 9.77
C LYS A 747 -21.34 -25.22 8.95
N ARG A 748 -20.67 -26.26 8.51
CA ARG A 748 -21.19 -27.37 7.72
C ARG A 748 -20.84 -28.70 8.38
N ARG A 749 -21.77 -29.65 8.34
CA ARG A 749 -21.58 -30.99 8.85
C ARG A 749 -21.15 -31.97 7.75
N ALA A 750 -20.58 -33.07 8.11
CA ALA A 750 -20.13 -34.11 7.17
C ALA A 750 -21.26 -34.65 6.27
N ASP A 751 -22.48 -34.74 6.82
CA ASP A 751 -23.69 -35.28 6.18
C ASP A 751 -24.46 -34.24 5.33
N ASP A 752 -24.03 -32.97 5.32
CA ASP A 752 -24.65 -31.96 4.47
C ASP A 752 -24.32 -32.25 3.00
N SER A 753 -25.34 -32.38 2.15
CA SER A 753 -25.15 -32.69 0.73
C SER A 753 -24.33 -31.65 0.02
N ILE A 754 -23.26 -32.06 -0.68
CA ILE A 754 -22.48 -31.18 -1.55
C ILE A 754 -23.12 -31.21 -2.95
N PRO A 755 -23.35 -30.05 -3.59
CA PRO A 755 -23.91 -30.03 -4.94
C PRO A 755 -22.99 -30.75 -5.94
N ASP A 756 -23.56 -31.63 -6.76
CA ASP A 756 -22.81 -32.20 -7.88
C ASP A 756 -22.34 -31.13 -8.85
N ALA A 757 -21.10 -31.27 -9.30
CA ALA A 757 -20.61 -30.40 -10.38
C ALA A 757 -21.45 -30.69 -11.65
N VAL A 758 -21.95 -29.61 -12.27
CA VAL A 758 -22.72 -29.73 -13.52
C VAL A 758 -21.83 -30.41 -14.57
N ALA A 759 -22.20 -31.62 -14.97
CA ALA A 759 -21.58 -32.28 -16.09
C ALA A 759 -21.79 -31.40 -17.33
N ASP A 760 -20.72 -31.09 -18.06
CA ASP A 760 -20.69 -30.20 -19.23
C ASP A 760 -20.66 -28.71 -18.86
N GLY A 761 -19.82 -28.34 -17.89
CA GLY A 761 -19.47 -26.94 -17.61
C GLY A 761 -18.89 -26.25 -18.85
N GLY A 762 -19.24 -24.97 -19.02
CA GLY A 762 -18.86 -24.19 -20.19
C GLY A 762 -17.37 -24.17 -20.49
N ARG A 763 -17.02 -23.72 -21.66
CA ARG A 763 -15.62 -23.63 -22.13
C ARG A 763 -14.82 -22.62 -21.33
N PHE A 764 -13.83 -23.08 -20.59
CA PHE A 764 -12.90 -22.27 -19.80
C PHE A 764 -11.78 -21.67 -20.65
N ILE A 765 -11.36 -20.44 -20.31
CA ILE A 765 -10.18 -19.80 -20.85
C ILE A 765 -9.35 -19.10 -19.77
N ASN A 766 -8.04 -19.30 -19.83
CA ASN A 766 -7.06 -18.61 -19.00
C ASN A 766 -6.48 -17.40 -19.76
N GLU A 767 -7.04 -16.21 -19.57
CA GLU A 767 -6.61 -15.00 -20.26
C GLU A 767 -5.17 -14.60 -19.95
N LYS A 768 -4.65 -14.98 -18.78
CA LYS A 768 -3.24 -14.75 -18.45
C LYS A 768 -2.34 -15.53 -19.37
N VAL A 769 -2.56 -16.83 -19.52
CA VAL A 769 -1.81 -17.72 -20.42
C VAL A 769 -2.00 -17.27 -21.86
N LEU A 770 -3.22 -16.98 -22.28
CA LEU A 770 -3.52 -16.49 -23.63
C LEU A 770 -2.73 -15.22 -23.98
N MET A 771 -2.63 -14.27 -23.06
CA MET A 771 -1.91 -13.04 -23.32
C MET A 771 -0.39 -13.21 -23.30
N GLU A 772 0.12 -14.15 -22.53
CA GLU A 772 1.53 -14.55 -22.58
C GLU A 772 1.88 -15.22 -23.89
N GLU A 773 1.00 -16.11 -24.37
CA GLU A 773 1.11 -16.71 -25.72
C GLU A 773 1.04 -15.63 -26.82
N TYR A 774 0.10 -14.69 -26.74
CA TYR A 774 0.05 -13.55 -27.67
C TYR A 774 1.35 -12.75 -27.67
N ALA A 775 1.98 -12.57 -26.52
CA ALA A 775 3.24 -11.81 -26.42
C ALA A 775 4.42 -12.54 -27.10
N ARG A 776 4.38 -13.87 -27.22
CA ARG A 776 5.46 -14.74 -27.73
C ARG A 776 5.20 -15.29 -29.12
N SER A 777 3.97 -15.63 -29.44
CA SER A 777 3.56 -16.21 -30.72
C SER A 777 3.20 -15.15 -31.76
N GLY A 778 3.05 -15.56 -33.01
CA GLY A 778 2.54 -14.71 -34.08
C GLY A 778 1.03 -14.44 -34.03
N MET A 779 0.35 -14.77 -32.92
CA MET A 779 -1.10 -14.59 -32.76
C MET A 779 -1.50 -13.12 -32.96
N THR A 780 -2.61 -12.87 -33.62
CA THR A 780 -3.16 -11.52 -33.82
C THR A 780 -4.08 -11.10 -32.68
N LEU A 781 -4.26 -9.80 -32.48
CA LEU A 781 -5.24 -9.28 -31.52
C LEU A 781 -6.68 -9.73 -31.83
N SER A 782 -6.99 -9.92 -33.12
CA SER A 782 -8.27 -10.47 -33.55
C SER A 782 -8.44 -11.91 -33.09
N GLY A 783 -7.37 -12.73 -33.22
CA GLY A 783 -7.34 -14.11 -32.72
C GLY A 783 -7.56 -14.19 -31.20
N VAL A 784 -6.88 -13.32 -30.44
CA VAL A 784 -7.10 -13.22 -28.98
C VAL A 784 -8.56 -12.89 -28.68
N ARG A 785 -9.12 -11.86 -29.34
CA ARG A 785 -10.53 -11.47 -29.12
C ARG A 785 -11.52 -12.58 -29.48
N LYS A 786 -11.25 -13.32 -30.55
CA LYS A 786 -12.10 -14.46 -30.96
C LYS A 786 -12.11 -15.54 -29.87
N ARG A 787 -10.94 -15.96 -29.35
CA ARG A 787 -10.83 -16.97 -28.30
C ARG A 787 -11.52 -16.54 -27.00
N VAL A 788 -11.31 -15.28 -26.57
CA VAL A 788 -11.98 -14.74 -25.37
C VAL A 788 -13.52 -14.69 -25.53
N LYS A 789 -14.02 -14.40 -26.74
CA LYS A 789 -15.47 -14.40 -26.99
C LYS A 789 -16.09 -15.79 -27.06
N GLN A 790 -15.31 -16.82 -27.39
CA GLN A 790 -15.77 -18.20 -27.50
C GLN A 790 -15.77 -18.94 -26.18
N ALA A 791 -15.25 -18.35 -25.11
CA ALA A 791 -15.23 -18.92 -23.77
C ALA A 791 -16.46 -18.46 -22.98
N ASP A 792 -17.01 -19.38 -22.20
CA ASP A 792 -18.13 -19.17 -21.30
C ASP A 792 -17.60 -18.81 -19.91
N ILE A 793 -16.51 -19.44 -19.49
CA ILE A 793 -15.87 -19.28 -18.19
C ILE A 793 -14.49 -18.62 -18.37
N HIS A 794 -14.26 -17.58 -17.60
CA HIS A 794 -13.07 -16.76 -17.68
C HIS A 794 -12.27 -16.78 -16.37
N PHE A 795 -10.94 -16.93 -16.48
CA PHE A 795 -10.06 -16.94 -15.30
C PHE A 795 -9.96 -15.56 -14.64
N ILE A 796 -9.87 -14.50 -15.45
CA ILE A 796 -9.72 -13.12 -14.94
C ILE A 796 -11.01 -12.31 -15.08
N ARG A 797 -11.77 -12.46 -16.19
CA ARG A 797 -13.00 -11.74 -16.38
C ARG A 797 -14.10 -12.34 -15.52
N ASP A 798 -14.83 -11.48 -14.80
CA ASP A 798 -16.02 -11.86 -14.04
C ASP A 798 -17.02 -10.71 -14.09
N GLU A 799 -18.30 -11.00 -14.36
CA GLU A 799 -19.34 -9.97 -14.48
C GLU A 799 -19.70 -9.34 -13.14
N ARG A 800 -19.62 -10.14 -12.07
CA ARG A 800 -19.89 -9.70 -10.69
C ARG A 800 -18.72 -8.90 -10.10
N ASP A 801 -17.50 -9.04 -10.68
CA ASP A 801 -16.25 -8.40 -10.20
C ASP A 801 -15.38 -7.92 -11.37
N GLN A 802 -15.81 -6.89 -12.09
CA GLN A 802 -15.19 -6.43 -13.33
C GLN A 802 -13.90 -5.62 -13.14
N ARG A 803 -13.64 -5.07 -11.94
CA ARG A 803 -12.48 -4.18 -11.71
C ARG A 803 -11.15 -4.86 -11.98
N PRO A 804 -10.87 -6.10 -11.51
CA PRO A 804 -9.65 -6.83 -11.81
C PRO A 804 -9.41 -6.99 -13.31
N TYR A 805 -10.43 -7.35 -14.09
CA TYR A 805 -10.32 -7.51 -15.53
C TYR A 805 -10.09 -6.18 -16.27
N ARG A 806 -10.73 -5.09 -15.85
CA ARG A 806 -10.48 -3.76 -16.43
C ARG A 806 -9.04 -3.31 -16.20
N TYR A 807 -8.49 -3.59 -15.02
CA TYR A 807 -7.09 -3.35 -14.69
C TYR A 807 -6.17 -4.20 -15.56
N PHE A 808 -6.39 -5.51 -15.61
CA PHE A 808 -5.65 -6.48 -16.40
C PHE A 808 -5.60 -6.07 -17.90
N ARG A 809 -6.74 -5.78 -18.50
CA ARG A 809 -6.85 -5.37 -19.91
C ARG A 809 -6.07 -4.10 -20.23
N ARG A 810 -6.15 -3.08 -19.39
CA ARG A 810 -5.42 -1.81 -19.58
C ARG A 810 -3.91 -2.02 -19.55
N PHE A 811 -3.47 -2.85 -18.63
CA PHE A 811 -2.05 -3.14 -18.45
C PHE A 811 -1.46 -3.88 -19.66
N TYR A 812 -2.20 -4.84 -20.22
CA TYR A 812 -1.78 -5.57 -21.42
C TYR A 812 -1.75 -4.71 -22.68
N VAL A 813 -2.68 -3.78 -22.84
CA VAL A 813 -2.65 -2.82 -23.97
C VAL A 813 -1.36 -2.01 -23.92
N ILE A 814 -0.93 -1.58 -22.76
CA ILE A 814 0.30 -0.81 -22.57
C ILE A 814 1.54 -1.69 -22.83
N ALA A 815 1.57 -2.89 -22.29
CA ALA A 815 2.65 -3.83 -22.54
C ALA A 815 2.78 -4.20 -24.04
N ALA A 816 1.65 -4.34 -24.73
CA ALA A 816 1.61 -4.55 -26.18
C ALA A 816 2.14 -3.33 -26.96
N MET A 817 1.76 -2.11 -26.55
CA MET A 817 2.27 -0.86 -27.16
C MET A 817 3.77 -0.68 -26.93
N MET A 818 4.28 -1.03 -25.76
CA MET A 818 5.73 -0.96 -25.47
C MET A 818 6.55 -2.00 -26.24
N LYS A 819 5.96 -3.14 -26.63
CA LYS A 819 6.64 -4.18 -27.44
C LYS A 819 6.49 -3.99 -28.94
N LEU A 820 5.61 -3.09 -29.40
CA LEU A 820 5.40 -2.82 -30.83
C LEU A 820 6.69 -2.43 -31.57
N PRO A 821 7.57 -1.57 -31.06
CA PRO A 821 8.84 -1.23 -31.71
C PRO A 821 9.78 -2.42 -31.85
N TYR A 822 9.82 -3.34 -30.88
CA TYR A 822 10.66 -4.55 -30.93
C TYR A 822 10.14 -5.56 -31.96
N ARG A 823 8.81 -5.73 -32.06
CA ARG A 823 8.20 -6.60 -33.09
C ARG A 823 8.38 -6.08 -34.50
N LEU A 824 8.32 -4.77 -34.69
CA LEU A 824 8.62 -4.14 -35.98
C LEU A 824 10.08 -4.35 -36.37
N ARG A 825 11.01 -4.22 -35.44
CA ARG A 825 12.44 -4.47 -35.66
C ARG A 825 12.76 -5.93 -35.99
N ASP A 826 12.11 -6.89 -35.30
CA ASP A 826 12.26 -8.32 -35.58
C ASP A 826 11.65 -8.75 -36.94
N ARG A 827 10.54 -8.15 -37.37
CA ARG A 827 9.97 -8.35 -38.69
C ARG A 827 10.86 -7.78 -39.81
N LEU A 828 11.49 -6.63 -39.56
CA LEU A 828 12.44 -6.02 -40.50
C LEU A 828 13.76 -6.81 -40.59
N LYS A 829 14.18 -7.53 -39.57
CA LYS A 829 15.34 -8.44 -39.58
C LYS A 829 15.06 -9.80 -40.22
N ARG A 830 13.79 -10.20 -40.34
CA ARG A 830 13.37 -11.47 -41.01
C ARG A 830 12.94 -11.27 -42.46
N ARG A 831 12.91 -10.04 -42.95
CA ARG A 831 12.85 -9.67 -44.37
C ARG A 831 14.25 -9.26 -44.83
#